data_6f71af10b82bb634f8988a97355c5028
#
_entry.id   6f71af10b82bb634f8988a97355c5028
#
_cell.length_a   1.000
_cell.length_b   1.000
_cell.length_c   1.000
_cell.angle_alpha   90.00
_cell.angle_beta   90.00
_cell.angle_gamma   90.00
#
_symmetry.space_group_name_H-M   'P 1'
#
loop_
_entity.id
_entity.type
_entity.pdbx_description
1 polymer ?
#
loop_
_entity_poly.entity_id
_entity_poly.type
_entity_poly.pdbx_seq_one_letter_code
_entity_poly.pdbx_strand_id
1 'polypeptide(L)'
;MSHLILCVASLLIAQVQSGSTIRVYPDQVNLDTPFSAQRVLVVREVAGAAIEDITSRCSLIFESPAIAKAEAGNILRPLADGTTNLIVKLEKDSYSKTIPVRVSSMAEAAPSFLRHVQPVLTKLGCNSGSCHGALAGKGGLRLSLRGYNPAADHHAIVQDLLGRRSDVLQPQRSLMIRKPLNQVAHGGGKKMRENSLEHDILSKWIAAGGPFTEFGNNHQKREKPEQLELLPAVMKPKSGSKIQVLVQSRYADGSMEDSSHWAKFNSTDEAVAGVDEDGNVLGIGAGEGHLTAWHSDRVAVARVGRPFNLERKTAWPQFNPQNRIDELISAKWTELGLEPSTRVGDEAFLRRLWIDLLGTLPTPEEQLEFLADTNLNKRQDWVNKALKSYLYVDYWTHRYEDLFLVRTGRLQQPAVWSFHQELRQAVSDNNPWDKVVHRMIAGKGSNLKDGLLNLHVLHRDPATLAEAVAVTFLGQPIGCAKCHNHPQDQWTQNQYWAFANLFGRTALKPGNTSGEIVVVSMKVGDAPHLRTGIPMPPAPLGAVGIPLDSPLDRREHLANWMTSPANSYFAKTHVNRIWRLLMGRGLVEPDDDMRATNPPTHPELLSHLADSWIRGGFDNRELIRSIVLSDTYQRASLPNQSNPDDLKFFTRYQPRRLEAEVLLDAYAQVLAAPTLFTDVTPGGGNGSSPYGGYPKGTRAIQLPDTAVVSQFLDTFGRPERLQACSCERLNDPNVSQALQISNGPTLNNKLVAKENILEKMASKGESPKKMLNELFRRALSREPSPTESAKFLPLLEESVPAKLRQALEDIAWAILSSTEFMVNR
;
A
#
# COMPACT_ATOMS: atom_id res chain seq x y z
N MET A 1 -9.96 -41.21 -54.26
CA MET A 1 -9.67 -42.10 -53.11
C MET A 1 -8.66 -41.39 -52.25
N SER A 2 -9.08 -40.94 -51.13
CA SER A 2 -8.35 -40.93 -49.89
C SER A 2 -8.88 -39.83 -48.99
N HIS A 3 -9.32 -40.25 -47.86
CA HIS A 3 -10.10 -39.57 -46.86
C HIS A 3 -9.44 -38.33 -46.21
N LEU A 4 -10.16 -37.24 -46.21
CA LEU A 4 -9.97 -36.07 -45.36
C LEU A 4 -10.56 -36.40 -43.98
N ILE A 5 -9.71 -36.53 -42.95
CA ILE A 5 -10.14 -36.64 -41.55
C ILE A 5 -10.21 -35.25 -41.00
N LEU A 6 -11.42 -34.73 -40.84
CA LEU A 6 -11.71 -33.51 -40.05
C LEU A 6 -11.67 -33.89 -38.57
N CYS A 7 -10.64 -33.46 -37.84
CA CYS A 7 -10.66 -33.42 -36.38
C CYS A 7 -11.48 -32.22 -35.93
N VAL A 8 -12.73 -32.45 -35.58
CA VAL A 8 -13.55 -31.50 -34.81
C VAL A 8 -13.10 -31.60 -33.35
N ALA A 9 -12.28 -30.65 -32.92
CA ALA A 9 -12.00 -30.45 -31.51
C ALA A 9 -13.25 -29.84 -30.86
N SER A 10 -14.06 -30.70 -30.25
CA SER A 10 -15.16 -30.29 -29.37
C SER A 10 -14.57 -29.60 -28.14
N LEU A 11 -14.65 -28.29 -28.07
CA LEU A 11 -14.49 -27.55 -26.84
C LEU A 11 -15.65 -27.94 -25.89
N LEU A 12 -15.41 -28.88 -25.03
CA LEU A 12 -16.22 -29.07 -23.81
C LEU A 12 -16.01 -27.86 -22.93
N ILE A 13 -16.85 -26.83 -23.11
CA ILE A 13 -17.09 -25.85 -22.07
C ILE A 13 -17.82 -26.62 -20.96
N ALA A 14 -17.05 -27.06 -19.96
CA ALA A 14 -17.61 -27.54 -18.71
C ALA A 14 -18.44 -26.40 -18.09
N GLN A 15 -19.76 -26.45 -18.27
CA GLN A 15 -20.70 -25.75 -17.43
C GLN A 15 -20.42 -26.25 -15.98
N VAL A 16 -19.66 -25.47 -15.21
CA VAL A 16 -19.59 -25.66 -13.77
C VAL A 16 -21.00 -25.36 -13.25
N GLN A 17 -21.82 -26.40 -13.09
CA GLN A 17 -23.01 -26.35 -12.25
C GLN A 17 -22.53 -25.81 -10.90
N SER A 18 -23.00 -24.64 -10.51
CA SER A 18 -22.72 -24.02 -9.24
C SER A 18 -23.47 -24.74 -8.12
N GLY A 19 -23.07 -25.98 -7.83
CA GLY A 19 -23.51 -26.73 -6.67
C GLY A 19 -22.93 -26.06 -5.43
N SER A 20 -23.76 -25.76 -4.44
CA SER A 20 -23.25 -25.36 -3.12
C SER A 20 -22.70 -26.60 -2.42
N THR A 21 -21.51 -26.45 -1.81
CA THR A 21 -20.88 -27.49 -0.97
C THR A 21 -20.93 -27.06 0.49
N ILE A 22 -20.97 -28.06 1.40
CA ILE A 22 -20.85 -27.79 2.84
C ILE A 22 -19.40 -28.06 3.25
N ARG A 23 -18.76 -27.08 3.87
CA ARG A 23 -17.42 -27.20 4.42
C ARG A 23 -17.44 -27.07 5.93
N VAL A 24 -16.69 -27.96 6.59
CA VAL A 24 -16.51 -27.95 8.05
C VAL A 24 -15.05 -27.64 8.36
N TYR A 25 -14.83 -26.73 9.27
CA TYR A 25 -13.50 -26.34 9.77
C TYR A 25 -13.43 -26.57 11.29
N PRO A 26 -12.31 -27.12 11.81
CA PRO A 26 -11.19 -27.71 11.07
C PRO A 26 -11.50 -29.13 10.60
N ASP A 27 -10.58 -29.73 9.82
CA ASP A 27 -10.71 -31.14 9.39
C ASP A 27 -10.24 -32.12 10.47
N GLN A 28 -9.49 -31.68 11.47
CA GLN A 28 -9.06 -32.46 12.64
C GLN A 28 -8.95 -31.56 13.87
N VAL A 29 -9.10 -32.13 15.06
CA VAL A 29 -9.06 -31.38 16.32
C VAL A 29 -8.01 -32.00 17.27
N ASN A 30 -7.12 -31.12 17.77
CA ASN A 30 -6.15 -31.49 18.80
C ASN A 30 -6.37 -30.58 20.03
N LEU A 31 -6.69 -31.17 21.14
CA LEU A 31 -6.86 -30.52 22.45
C LEU A 31 -5.74 -31.03 23.36
N ASP A 32 -4.66 -30.27 23.47
CA ASP A 32 -3.40 -30.75 24.05
C ASP A 32 -3.06 -30.13 25.40
N THR A 33 -4.01 -29.41 26.00
CA THR A 33 -3.95 -28.91 27.37
C THR A 33 -5.38 -28.85 27.96
N PRO A 34 -5.51 -28.77 29.28
CA PRO A 34 -6.81 -28.54 29.94
C PRO A 34 -7.47 -27.21 29.58
N PHE A 35 -6.67 -26.27 29.02
CA PHE A 35 -7.13 -24.92 28.62
C PHE A 35 -7.46 -24.82 27.13
N SER A 36 -7.23 -25.91 26.39
CA SER A 36 -7.48 -25.94 24.94
C SER A 36 -8.96 -25.70 24.63
N ALA A 37 -9.22 -24.98 23.59
CA ALA A 37 -10.55 -24.76 23.03
C ALA A 37 -10.46 -24.86 21.52
N GLN A 38 -11.46 -25.47 20.88
CA GLN A 38 -11.53 -25.51 19.42
C GLN A 38 -12.93 -25.16 18.98
N ARG A 39 -13.04 -24.09 18.22
CA ARG A 39 -14.28 -23.73 17.54
C ARG A 39 -14.51 -24.64 16.34
N VAL A 40 -15.73 -25.05 16.12
CA VAL A 40 -16.15 -25.74 14.90
C VAL A 40 -17.01 -24.77 14.09
N LEU A 41 -16.66 -24.63 12.83
CA LEU A 41 -17.37 -23.77 11.90
C LEU A 41 -17.88 -24.60 10.71
N VAL A 42 -19.15 -24.44 10.38
CA VAL A 42 -19.79 -25.12 9.23
C VAL A 42 -20.35 -24.05 8.31
N VAL A 43 -19.86 -24.02 7.08
CA VAL A 43 -20.27 -23.02 6.09
C VAL A 43 -20.78 -23.65 4.81
N ARG A 44 -21.67 -22.94 4.14
CA ARG A 44 -22.06 -23.24 2.76
C ARG A 44 -21.15 -22.45 1.83
N GLU A 45 -20.50 -23.13 0.91
CA GLU A 45 -19.59 -22.53 -0.06
C GLU A 45 -20.15 -22.62 -1.48
N VAL A 46 -19.88 -21.59 -2.29
CA VAL A 46 -20.10 -21.57 -3.73
C VAL A 46 -18.80 -21.09 -4.39
N ALA A 47 -18.28 -21.88 -5.33
CA ALA A 47 -17.02 -21.58 -6.02
C ALA A 47 -15.85 -21.25 -5.04
N GLY A 48 -15.77 -21.97 -3.91
CA GLY A 48 -14.70 -21.80 -2.91
C GLY A 48 -14.87 -20.57 -1.98
N ALA A 49 -15.99 -19.85 -2.07
CA ALA A 49 -16.29 -18.74 -1.16
C ALA A 49 -17.42 -19.11 -0.20
N ALA A 50 -17.24 -18.87 1.09
CA ALA A 50 -18.29 -19.04 2.09
C ALA A 50 -19.36 -17.96 1.92
N ILE A 51 -20.61 -18.39 1.75
CA ILE A 51 -21.76 -17.51 1.53
C ILE A 51 -22.74 -17.49 2.71
N GLU A 52 -22.70 -18.50 3.56
CA GLU A 52 -23.60 -18.66 4.69
C GLU A 52 -22.93 -19.47 5.80
N ASP A 53 -23.07 -19.02 7.05
CA ASP A 53 -22.73 -19.77 8.24
C ASP A 53 -23.97 -20.59 8.66
N ILE A 54 -23.82 -21.90 8.63
CA ILE A 54 -24.89 -22.86 9.01
C ILE A 54 -24.56 -23.63 10.29
N THR A 55 -23.53 -23.19 11.02
CA THR A 55 -23.03 -23.88 12.21
C THR A 55 -24.13 -24.09 13.27
N SER A 56 -24.97 -23.08 13.47
CA SER A 56 -26.08 -23.15 14.45
C SER A 56 -27.19 -24.16 14.10
N ARG A 57 -27.21 -24.68 12.88
CA ARG A 57 -28.17 -25.70 12.41
C ARG A 57 -27.58 -27.10 12.48
N CYS A 58 -26.35 -27.23 12.96
CA CYS A 58 -25.65 -28.49 13.05
C CYS A 58 -25.66 -29.01 14.51
N SER A 59 -25.85 -30.31 14.67
CA SER A 59 -25.59 -30.99 15.93
C SER A 59 -24.14 -31.51 15.95
N LEU A 60 -23.47 -31.34 17.10
CA LEU A 60 -22.12 -31.79 17.36
C LEU A 60 -22.18 -32.96 18.34
N ILE A 61 -21.90 -34.18 17.89
CA ILE A 61 -22.05 -35.41 18.67
C ILE A 61 -20.72 -36.14 18.77
N PHE A 62 -20.23 -36.37 19.99
CA PHE A 62 -19.03 -37.18 20.21
C PHE A 62 -19.37 -38.65 20.30
N GLU A 63 -18.58 -39.53 19.67
CA GLU A 63 -18.70 -40.98 19.85
C GLU A 63 -18.35 -41.40 21.30
N SER A 64 -17.38 -40.72 21.91
CA SER A 64 -17.00 -40.91 23.31
C SER A 64 -17.09 -39.58 24.08
N PRO A 65 -18.26 -39.23 24.64
CA PRO A 65 -18.47 -37.95 25.33
C PRO A 65 -17.68 -37.79 26.63
N ALA A 66 -17.04 -38.86 27.13
CA ALA A 66 -16.13 -38.79 28.27
C ALA A 66 -14.77 -38.14 27.95
N ILE A 67 -14.38 -38.06 26.65
CA ILE A 67 -13.07 -37.54 26.23
C ILE A 67 -13.15 -36.03 25.98
N ALA A 68 -14.22 -35.55 25.33
CA ALA A 68 -14.44 -34.15 25.03
C ALA A 68 -15.93 -33.81 25.02
N LYS A 69 -16.24 -32.53 25.22
CA LYS A 69 -17.62 -31.99 25.16
C LYS A 69 -17.70 -30.79 24.22
N ALA A 70 -18.91 -30.56 23.71
CA ALA A 70 -19.24 -29.29 23.00
C ALA A 70 -19.97 -28.35 23.99
N GLU A 71 -19.52 -27.09 24.02
CA GLU A 71 -20.14 -26.03 24.80
C GLU A 71 -20.91 -25.06 23.88
N ALA A 72 -21.63 -24.13 24.48
CA ALA A 72 -22.32 -23.07 23.73
C ALA A 72 -21.35 -22.30 22.81
N GLY A 73 -21.79 -21.96 21.59
CA GLY A 73 -20.94 -21.32 20.59
C GLY A 73 -20.07 -22.29 19.78
N ASN A 74 -20.43 -23.58 19.78
CA ASN A 74 -19.72 -24.65 19.03
C ASN A 74 -18.24 -24.80 19.40
N ILE A 75 -17.92 -24.58 20.65
CA ILE A 75 -16.59 -24.69 21.22
C ILE A 75 -16.41 -26.07 21.85
N LEU A 76 -15.40 -26.80 21.40
CA LEU A 76 -15.02 -28.09 21.96
C LEU A 76 -14.04 -27.90 23.13
N ARG A 77 -14.25 -28.64 24.23
CA ARG A 77 -13.37 -28.65 25.39
C ARG A 77 -12.93 -30.08 25.73
N PRO A 78 -11.68 -30.25 26.17
CA PRO A 78 -11.18 -31.53 26.62
C PRO A 78 -11.79 -31.90 27.96
N LEU A 79 -11.96 -33.23 28.22
CA LEU A 79 -12.38 -33.79 29.51
C LEU A 79 -11.39 -34.81 30.03
N ALA A 80 -10.86 -35.72 29.19
CA ALA A 80 -9.88 -36.73 29.54
C ALA A 80 -8.99 -37.08 28.34
N ASP A 81 -7.75 -37.52 28.61
CA ASP A 81 -6.83 -38.00 27.57
C ASP A 81 -7.44 -39.16 26.77
N GLY A 82 -7.27 -39.10 25.43
CA GLY A 82 -7.78 -40.16 24.55
C GLY A 82 -8.07 -39.65 23.15
N THR A 83 -8.69 -40.51 22.35
CA THR A 83 -9.15 -40.20 20.99
C THR A 83 -10.63 -40.49 20.85
N THR A 84 -11.34 -39.64 20.13
CA THR A 84 -12.75 -39.82 19.80
C THR A 84 -13.03 -39.21 18.43
N ASN A 85 -14.22 -39.46 17.90
CA ASN A 85 -14.69 -38.78 16.70
C ASN A 85 -15.80 -37.79 17.07
N LEU A 86 -15.75 -36.61 16.43
CA LEU A 86 -16.84 -35.66 16.41
C LEU A 86 -17.66 -35.86 15.15
N ILE A 87 -18.94 -36.14 15.29
CA ILE A 87 -19.88 -36.25 14.19
C ILE A 87 -20.64 -34.94 14.09
N VAL A 88 -20.47 -34.23 12.97
CA VAL A 88 -21.18 -33.00 12.61
C VAL A 88 -22.35 -33.37 11.71
N LYS A 89 -23.59 -33.19 12.17
CA LYS A 89 -24.81 -33.49 11.40
C LYS A 89 -25.62 -32.23 11.17
N LEU A 90 -26.08 -32.02 9.93
CA LEU A 90 -27.04 -30.96 9.60
C LEU A 90 -28.48 -31.51 9.74
N GLU A 91 -29.29 -30.88 10.56
CA GLU A 91 -30.59 -31.45 11.02
C GLU A 91 -31.62 -31.67 9.90
N LYS A 92 -31.55 -30.93 8.79
CA LYS A 92 -32.52 -30.99 7.68
C LYS A 92 -31.99 -31.58 6.38
N ASP A 93 -30.69 -31.89 6.32
CA ASP A 93 -30.03 -32.45 5.13
C ASP A 93 -29.39 -33.78 5.49
N SER A 94 -29.24 -34.69 4.54
CA SER A 94 -28.54 -36.01 4.79
C SER A 94 -27.03 -35.84 4.94
N TYR A 95 -26.56 -34.65 5.38
CA TYR A 95 -25.14 -34.34 5.50
C TYR A 95 -24.63 -34.78 6.90
N SER A 96 -23.54 -35.55 6.86
CA SER A 96 -22.77 -35.91 8.07
C SER A 96 -21.29 -35.91 7.73
N LYS A 97 -20.47 -35.33 8.60
CA LYS A 97 -19.00 -35.36 8.51
C LYS A 97 -18.43 -35.82 9.86
N THR A 98 -17.51 -36.77 9.82
CA THR A 98 -16.75 -37.22 10.99
C THR A 98 -15.39 -36.52 11.03
N ILE A 99 -15.03 -35.97 12.18
CA ILE A 99 -13.78 -35.26 12.44
C ILE A 99 -13.03 -35.99 13.57
N PRO A 100 -11.78 -36.40 13.34
CA PRO A 100 -10.99 -37.01 14.41
C PRO A 100 -10.62 -35.97 15.48
N VAL A 101 -10.79 -36.37 16.75
CA VAL A 101 -10.47 -35.52 17.90
C VAL A 101 -9.49 -36.27 18.80
N ARG A 102 -8.37 -35.64 19.10
CA ARG A 102 -7.37 -36.12 20.03
C ARG A 102 -7.27 -35.16 21.22
N VAL A 103 -7.33 -35.72 22.41
CA VAL A 103 -7.09 -35.01 23.67
C VAL A 103 -5.85 -35.59 24.33
N SER A 104 -4.97 -34.76 24.84
CA SER A 104 -3.74 -35.15 25.51
C SER A 104 -3.35 -34.12 26.57
N SER A 105 -2.47 -34.53 27.48
CA SER A 105 -1.85 -33.66 28.50
C SER A 105 -2.85 -33.05 29.51
N MET A 106 -3.94 -33.75 29.82
CA MET A 106 -4.91 -33.29 30.82
C MET A 106 -4.35 -33.20 32.24
N ALA A 107 -3.24 -33.91 32.51
CA ALA A 107 -2.54 -33.86 33.80
C ALA A 107 -1.65 -32.61 33.98
N GLU A 108 -1.48 -31.80 32.96
CA GLU A 108 -0.70 -30.54 33.04
C GLU A 108 -1.46 -29.51 33.88
N ALA A 109 -0.92 -29.21 35.08
CA ALA A 109 -1.64 -28.44 36.08
C ALA A 109 -1.53 -26.90 35.95
N ALA A 110 -0.58 -26.38 35.18
CA ALA A 110 -0.26 -24.96 35.18
C ALA A 110 -0.27 -24.32 33.77
N PRO A 111 -1.00 -23.21 33.56
CA PRO A 111 -0.88 -22.43 32.31
C PRO A 111 0.54 -21.87 32.12
N SER A 112 1.04 -21.91 30.90
CA SER A 112 2.28 -21.23 30.49
C SER A 112 2.08 -19.73 30.38
N PHE A 113 3.10 -18.94 30.74
CA PHE A 113 3.06 -17.50 30.52
C PHE A 113 2.95 -17.14 29.03
N LEU A 114 3.79 -17.76 28.20
CA LEU A 114 3.88 -17.46 26.78
C LEU A 114 2.62 -17.85 26.02
N ARG A 115 2.10 -19.07 26.28
CA ARG A 115 0.99 -19.63 25.50
C ARG A 115 -0.39 -19.22 26.01
N HIS A 116 -0.53 -18.95 27.31
CA HIS A 116 -1.83 -18.69 27.90
C HIS A 116 -1.96 -17.29 28.52
N VAL A 117 -1.01 -16.87 29.38
CA VAL A 117 -1.14 -15.60 30.11
C VAL A 117 -0.91 -14.38 29.20
N GLN A 118 0.12 -14.40 28.36
CA GLN A 118 0.42 -13.29 27.45
C GLN A 118 -0.72 -13.02 26.44
N PRO A 119 -1.35 -14.04 25.82
CA PRO A 119 -2.56 -13.83 25.03
C PRO A 119 -3.72 -13.20 25.82
N VAL A 120 -3.95 -13.63 27.07
CA VAL A 120 -4.95 -12.99 27.95
C VAL A 120 -4.65 -11.51 28.15
N LEU A 121 -3.40 -11.15 28.48
CA LEU A 121 -3.01 -9.76 28.66
C LEU A 121 -3.21 -8.92 27.39
N THR A 122 -2.97 -9.51 26.23
CA THR A 122 -3.15 -8.86 24.93
C THR A 122 -4.62 -8.70 24.57
N LYS A 123 -5.45 -9.75 24.76
CA LYS A 123 -6.89 -9.74 24.51
C LYS A 123 -7.58 -8.69 25.38
N LEU A 124 -7.27 -8.65 26.68
CA LEU A 124 -7.82 -7.68 27.63
C LEU A 124 -7.26 -6.25 27.42
N GLY A 125 -6.26 -6.06 26.54
CA GLY A 125 -5.65 -4.79 26.23
C GLY A 125 -4.70 -4.26 27.32
N CYS A 126 -4.27 -5.11 28.24
CA CYS A 126 -3.39 -4.73 29.35
C CYS A 126 -2.04 -4.16 28.84
N ASN A 127 -1.47 -4.76 27.80
CA ASN A 127 -0.21 -4.37 27.17
C ASN A 127 -0.38 -3.44 25.95
N SER A 128 -1.53 -2.78 25.82
CA SER A 128 -1.73 -1.75 24.79
C SER A 128 -1.04 -0.44 25.13
N GLY A 129 -0.77 0.38 24.11
CA GLY A 129 -0.12 1.70 24.28
C GLY A 129 -0.94 2.71 25.11
N SER A 130 -2.25 2.53 25.19
CA SER A 130 -3.13 3.32 26.07
C SER A 130 -3.16 2.83 27.52
N CYS A 131 -2.60 1.65 27.80
CA CYS A 131 -2.55 0.99 29.10
C CYS A 131 -1.09 0.79 29.56
N HIS A 132 -0.76 -0.40 30.07
CA HIS A 132 0.57 -0.70 30.64
C HIS A 132 1.67 -0.85 29.58
N GLY A 133 1.31 -0.98 28.27
CA GLY A 133 2.25 -0.96 27.13
C GLY A 133 2.76 0.43 26.75
N ALA A 134 2.31 1.51 27.42
CA ALA A 134 2.87 2.84 27.27
C ALA A 134 4.35 2.86 27.69
N LEU A 135 5.15 3.77 27.10
CA LEU A 135 6.59 3.85 27.37
C LEU A 135 6.93 3.96 28.86
N ALA A 136 6.15 4.74 29.62
CA ALA A 136 6.29 4.88 31.08
C ALA A 136 5.47 3.85 31.88
N GLY A 137 4.68 2.99 31.22
CA GLY A 137 3.70 2.15 31.89
C GLY A 137 2.56 2.96 32.51
N LYS A 138 1.76 2.32 33.36
CA LYS A 138 0.72 2.99 34.17
C LYS A 138 0.62 2.36 35.57
N GLY A 139 0.46 3.19 36.58
CA GLY A 139 0.28 2.72 37.96
C GLY A 139 1.43 1.86 38.48
N GLY A 140 2.67 2.10 38.03
CA GLY A 140 3.85 1.34 38.41
C GLY A 140 3.98 -0.04 37.74
N LEU A 141 3.09 -0.40 36.81
CA LEU A 141 3.24 -1.57 35.95
C LEU A 141 3.56 -1.11 34.53
N ARG A 142 4.67 -1.59 34.01
CA ARG A 142 5.04 -1.43 32.60
C ARG A 142 5.13 -2.81 31.96
N LEU A 143 4.39 -2.99 30.87
CA LEU A 143 4.47 -4.16 30.02
C LEU A 143 5.04 -3.77 28.67
N SER A 144 5.60 -4.73 27.97
CA SER A 144 6.01 -4.52 26.59
C SER A 144 4.79 -4.38 25.69
N LEU A 145 4.84 -3.45 24.74
CA LEU A 145 3.71 -3.21 23.82
C LEU A 145 3.38 -4.48 23.05
N ARG A 146 2.14 -4.95 23.20
CA ARG A 146 1.67 -6.22 22.61
C ARG A 146 2.52 -7.45 22.96
N GLY A 147 3.25 -7.42 24.07
CA GLY A 147 4.00 -8.58 24.56
C GLY A 147 5.28 -8.90 23.78
N TYR A 148 5.92 -7.93 23.12
CA TYR A 148 7.12 -8.18 22.33
C TYR A 148 8.33 -8.64 23.16
N ASN A 149 8.32 -8.41 24.46
CA ASN A 149 9.37 -8.85 25.40
C ASN A 149 8.77 -9.62 26.58
N PRO A 150 8.37 -10.88 26.37
CA PRO A 150 7.66 -11.65 27.37
C PRO A 150 8.45 -11.86 28.67
N ALA A 151 9.78 -11.98 28.58
CA ALA A 151 10.62 -12.14 29.77
C ALA A 151 10.56 -10.91 30.68
N ALA A 152 10.60 -9.71 30.11
CA ALA A 152 10.45 -8.47 30.89
C ALA A 152 9.03 -8.33 31.45
N ASP A 153 7.99 -8.73 30.69
CA ASP A 153 6.60 -8.71 31.15
C ASP A 153 6.37 -9.65 32.32
N HIS A 154 6.90 -10.86 32.23
CA HIS A 154 6.85 -11.84 33.31
C HIS A 154 7.56 -11.31 34.57
N HIS A 155 8.78 -10.82 34.43
CA HIS A 155 9.53 -10.21 35.52
C HIS A 155 8.74 -9.08 36.19
N ALA A 156 8.17 -8.17 35.39
CA ALA A 156 7.37 -7.06 35.86
C ALA A 156 6.13 -7.50 36.65
N ILE A 157 5.53 -8.64 36.33
CA ILE A 157 4.35 -9.15 37.03
C ILE A 157 4.72 -9.91 38.28
N VAL A 158 5.71 -10.82 38.20
CA VAL A 158 6.00 -11.81 39.24
C VAL A 158 7.03 -11.31 40.26
N GLN A 159 8.02 -10.51 39.82
CA GLN A 159 9.18 -10.18 40.64
C GLN A 159 9.24 -8.72 41.07
N ASP A 160 8.87 -7.78 40.21
CA ASP A 160 8.95 -6.35 40.53
C ASP A 160 8.14 -5.99 41.79
N LEU A 161 8.71 -5.06 42.60
CA LEU A 161 8.10 -4.59 43.84
C LEU A 161 7.76 -5.74 44.80
N LEU A 162 8.69 -6.69 44.95
CA LEU A 162 8.54 -7.88 45.81
C LEU A 162 7.32 -8.75 45.48
N GLY A 163 6.99 -8.85 44.19
CA GLY A 163 5.89 -9.72 43.73
C GLY A 163 4.49 -9.28 44.14
N ARG A 164 4.31 -8.02 44.57
CA ARG A 164 2.99 -7.51 45.07
C ARG A 164 1.82 -7.68 44.14
N ARG A 165 2.06 -8.02 42.89
CA ARG A 165 1.00 -8.17 41.87
C ARG A 165 0.40 -9.57 41.83
N SER A 166 1.15 -10.55 42.35
CA SER A 166 0.80 -11.97 42.33
C SER A 166 0.85 -12.57 43.76
N ASP A 167 -0.28 -12.96 44.29
CA ASP A 167 -0.39 -13.64 45.59
C ASP A 167 -0.59 -15.12 45.33
N VAL A 168 0.47 -15.91 45.45
CA VAL A 168 0.48 -17.34 45.14
C VAL A 168 -0.39 -18.14 46.15
N LEU A 169 -0.44 -17.68 47.41
CA LEU A 169 -1.22 -18.36 48.45
C LEU A 169 -2.72 -18.09 48.36
N GLN A 170 -3.06 -16.89 47.85
CA GLN A 170 -4.46 -16.47 47.68
C GLN A 170 -4.62 -15.79 46.31
N PRO A 171 -4.63 -16.52 45.20
CA PRO A 171 -4.62 -15.97 43.84
C PRO A 171 -5.70 -14.91 43.61
N GLN A 172 -6.90 -15.08 44.18
CA GLN A 172 -8.01 -14.13 44.04
C GLN A 172 -7.75 -12.78 44.70
N ARG A 173 -6.74 -12.66 45.57
CA ARG A 173 -6.30 -11.39 46.17
C ARG A 173 -5.26 -10.62 45.32
N SER A 174 -4.71 -11.29 44.31
CA SER A 174 -3.70 -10.72 43.41
C SER A 174 -4.22 -9.46 42.73
N LEU A 175 -3.38 -8.43 42.60
CA LEU A 175 -3.72 -7.21 41.83
C LEU A 175 -3.94 -7.54 40.35
N MET A 176 -3.29 -8.58 39.84
CA MET A 176 -3.50 -9.10 38.47
C MET A 176 -4.90 -9.63 38.24
N ILE A 177 -5.63 -10.01 39.30
CA ILE A 177 -7.05 -10.47 39.24
C ILE A 177 -7.98 -9.31 39.61
N ARG A 178 -7.76 -8.65 40.75
CA ARG A 178 -8.70 -7.67 41.30
C ARG A 178 -8.82 -6.39 40.48
N LYS A 179 -7.72 -5.94 39.85
CA LYS A 179 -7.76 -4.72 39.01
C LYS A 179 -8.57 -4.91 37.73
N PRO A 180 -8.33 -5.95 36.91
CA PRO A 180 -9.15 -6.20 35.72
C PRO A 180 -10.62 -6.48 36.02
N LEU A 181 -10.93 -7.09 37.19
CA LEU A 181 -12.31 -7.28 37.67
C LEU A 181 -12.97 -5.99 38.16
N ASN A 182 -12.18 -4.90 38.33
CA ASN A 182 -12.61 -3.62 38.93
C ASN A 182 -13.05 -3.75 40.41
N GLN A 183 -12.52 -4.75 41.12
CA GLN A 183 -12.74 -4.91 42.56
C GLN A 183 -11.92 -3.95 43.41
N VAL A 184 -10.87 -3.36 42.82
CA VAL A 184 -10.09 -2.25 43.32
C VAL A 184 -9.92 -1.22 42.21
N ALA A 185 -9.72 0.05 42.57
CA ALA A 185 -9.64 1.14 41.62
C ALA A 185 -8.66 0.84 40.47
N HIS A 186 -9.17 0.88 39.24
CA HIS A 186 -8.43 0.61 38.01
C HIS A 186 -8.77 1.64 36.94
N GLY A 187 -7.79 2.47 36.58
CA GLY A 187 -7.97 3.52 35.56
C GLY A 187 -8.36 3.01 34.15
N GLY A 188 -8.12 1.71 33.88
CA GLY A 188 -8.58 1.03 32.66
C GLY A 188 -10.02 0.52 32.72
N GLY A 189 -10.72 0.67 33.84
CA GLY A 189 -12.06 0.10 34.07
C GLY A 189 -12.08 -1.42 34.20
N LYS A 190 -13.27 -2.00 34.10
CA LYS A 190 -13.47 -3.47 34.10
C LYS A 190 -13.04 -4.04 32.77
N LYS A 191 -12.11 -4.99 32.81
CA LYS A 191 -11.53 -5.67 31.61
C LYS A 191 -11.81 -7.16 31.56
N MET A 192 -12.14 -7.79 32.69
CA MET A 192 -12.32 -9.21 32.85
C MET A 192 -13.63 -9.51 33.56
N ARG A 193 -14.23 -10.67 33.30
CA ARG A 193 -15.41 -11.17 34.02
C ARG A 193 -14.98 -12.28 34.97
N GLU A 194 -15.64 -12.36 36.10
CA GLU A 194 -15.47 -13.49 37.03
C GLU A 194 -15.89 -14.79 36.31
N ASN A 195 -15.16 -15.86 36.58
CA ASN A 195 -15.39 -17.20 36.02
C ASN A 195 -15.27 -17.25 34.45
N SER A 196 -14.66 -16.24 33.84
CA SER A 196 -14.28 -16.32 32.43
C SER A 196 -13.01 -17.15 32.25
N LEU A 197 -12.72 -17.57 31.00
CA LEU A 197 -11.52 -18.32 30.68
C LEU A 197 -10.25 -17.55 31.08
N GLU A 198 -10.23 -16.26 30.86
CA GLU A 198 -9.13 -15.36 31.23
C GLU A 198 -8.91 -15.36 32.74
N HIS A 199 -10.00 -15.30 33.52
CA HIS A 199 -9.95 -15.34 34.97
C HIS A 199 -9.43 -16.72 35.49
N ASP A 200 -9.87 -17.82 34.91
CA ASP A 200 -9.43 -19.19 35.28
C ASP A 200 -7.94 -19.36 34.95
N ILE A 201 -7.48 -18.96 33.74
CA ILE A 201 -6.09 -19.06 33.35
C ILE A 201 -5.17 -18.23 34.30
N LEU A 202 -5.51 -16.96 34.54
CA LEU A 202 -4.70 -16.12 35.44
C LEU A 202 -4.67 -16.68 36.87
N SER A 203 -5.80 -17.13 37.37
CA SER A 203 -5.90 -17.67 38.74
C SER A 203 -5.06 -18.93 38.91
N LYS A 204 -5.17 -19.88 37.99
CA LYS A 204 -4.40 -21.11 38.00
C LYS A 204 -2.92 -20.91 37.80
N TRP A 205 -2.56 -19.99 36.91
CA TRP A 205 -1.17 -19.60 36.68
C TRP A 205 -0.53 -19.01 37.95
N ILE A 206 -1.23 -18.09 38.61
CA ILE A 206 -0.73 -17.49 39.86
C ILE A 206 -0.62 -18.56 40.95
N ALA A 207 -1.64 -19.43 41.10
CA ALA A 207 -1.64 -20.53 42.06
C ALA A 207 -0.46 -21.48 41.88
N ALA A 208 -0.01 -21.67 40.64
CA ALA A 208 1.14 -22.51 40.30
C ALA A 208 2.50 -21.79 40.49
N GLY A 209 2.53 -20.60 41.08
CA GLY A 209 3.75 -19.84 41.32
C GLY A 209 4.17 -18.92 40.14
N GLY A 210 3.32 -18.76 39.14
CA GLY A 210 3.58 -17.90 38.00
C GLY A 210 4.73 -18.38 37.07
N PRO A 211 4.72 -19.63 36.58
CA PRO A 211 5.81 -20.17 35.76
C PRO A 211 5.90 -19.45 34.41
N PHE A 212 7.15 -19.25 33.91
CA PHE A 212 7.38 -18.64 32.60
C PHE A 212 7.07 -19.60 31.46
N THR A 213 7.57 -20.84 31.53
CA THR A 213 7.37 -21.89 30.54
C THR A 213 6.54 -23.06 31.11
N GLU A 214 6.01 -23.87 30.22
CA GLU A 214 5.38 -25.14 30.59
C GLU A 214 6.43 -26.12 31.15
N PHE A 215 6.04 -26.93 32.10
CA PHE A 215 6.87 -28.02 32.61
C PHE A 215 6.82 -29.21 31.63
N GLY A 216 7.95 -29.47 30.94
CA GLY A 216 8.14 -30.65 30.08
C GLY A 216 8.98 -30.39 28.83
N ASN A 217 9.81 -31.37 28.45
CA ASN A 217 10.84 -31.24 27.40
C ASN A 217 10.29 -31.11 25.96
N ASN A 218 8.99 -31.27 25.70
CA ASN A 218 8.42 -31.26 24.36
C ASN A 218 7.74 -29.94 23.96
N HIS A 219 7.61 -28.95 24.85
CA HIS A 219 6.78 -27.78 24.63
C HIS A 219 7.53 -26.54 24.11
N GLN A 220 8.87 -26.53 24.12
CA GLN A 220 9.67 -25.38 23.60
C GLN A 220 9.40 -25.03 22.12
N LYS A 221 8.94 -26.01 21.31
CA LYS A 221 8.61 -25.79 19.90
C LYS A 221 7.26 -25.11 19.68
N ARG A 222 6.45 -24.89 20.73
CA ARG A 222 5.10 -24.31 20.67
C ARG A 222 4.98 -22.94 21.36
N GLU A 223 6.08 -22.28 21.62
CA GLU A 223 6.05 -20.98 22.31
C GLU A 223 5.40 -19.88 21.47
N LYS A 224 5.59 -19.92 20.15
CA LYS A 224 5.02 -18.95 19.20
C LYS A 224 4.56 -19.65 17.93
N PRO A 225 3.42 -19.21 17.34
CA PRO A 225 3.02 -19.74 16.05
C PRO A 225 3.98 -19.33 14.95
N GLU A 226 4.27 -20.24 14.02
CA GLU A 226 5.00 -19.92 12.79
C GLU A 226 4.11 -19.25 11.77
N GLN A 227 2.83 -19.67 11.70
CA GLN A 227 1.86 -19.17 10.74
C GLN A 227 0.48 -19.06 11.37
N LEU A 228 -0.30 -18.10 10.93
CA LEU A 228 -1.75 -18.02 11.17
C LEU A 228 -2.52 -18.27 9.87
N GLU A 229 -3.65 -18.94 10.01
CA GLU A 229 -4.63 -19.09 8.94
C GLU A 229 -5.97 -18.50 9.41
N LEU A 230 -6.62 -17.71 8.56
CA LEU A 230 -7.97 -17.18 8.81
C LEU A 230 -8.95 -17.89 7.89
N LEU A 231 -9.88 -18.63 8.47
CA LEU A 231 -10.83 -19.48 7.75
C LEU A 231 -12.27 -19.01 7.97
N PRO A 232 -13.11 -18.99 6.92
CA PRO A 232 -12.80 -19.24 5.51
C PRO A 232 -11.91 -18.16 4.89
N ALA A 233 -11.02 -18.53 3.96
CA ALA A 233 -10.10 -17.59 3.31
C ALA A 233 -10.82 -16.58 2.40
N VAL A 234 -12.00 -16.96 1.88
CA VAL A 234 -12.83 -16.09 1.04
C VAL A 234 -14.28 -16.14 1.52
N MET A 235 -14.88 -14.98 1.71
CA MET A 235 -16.26 -14.86 2.19
C MET A 235 -17.07 -13.91 1.30
N LYS A 236 -18.34 -14.28 1.06
CA LYS A 236 -19.31 -13.45 0.31
C LYS A 236 -20.65 -13.40 1.08
N PRO A 237 -20.66 -12.83 2.30
CA PRO A 237 -21.86 -12.76 3.11
C PRO A 237 -22.93 -11.89 2.45
N LYS A 238 -24.20 -12.24 2.58
CA LYS A 238 -25.33 -11.38 2.22
C LYS A 238 -25.36 -10.16 3.14
N SER A 239 -25.91 -9.06 2.67
CA SER A 239 -26.13 -7.88 3.52
C SER A 239 -26.96 -8.24 4.75
N GLY A 240 -26.50 -7.84 5.93
CA GLY A 240 -27.10 -8.17 7.23
C GLY A 240 -26.85 -9.59 7.74
N SER A 241 -26.22 -10.48 6.93
CA SER A 241 -25.85 -11.81 7.42
C SER A 241 -24.48 -11.82 8.09
N LYS A 242 -24.29 -12.78 9.00
CA LYS A 242 -23.03 -12.98 9.70
C LYS A 242 -22.39 -14.30 9.29
N ILE A 243 -21.08 -14.32 9.20
CA ILE A 243 -20.23 -15.52 9.07
C ILE A 243 -19.19 -15.42 10.16
N GLN A 244 -19.09 -16.45 11.01
CA GLN A 244 -18.03 -16.52 11.99
C GLN A 244 -16.72 -16.96 11.33
N VAL A 245 -15.58 -16.49 11.85
CA VAL A 245 -14.25 -16.93 11.37
C VAL A 245 -13.53 -17.75 12.43
N LEU A 246 -12.65 -18.61 11.96
CA LEU A 246 -11.73 -19.41 12.74
C LEU A 246 -10.29 -18.97 12.45
N VAL A 247 -9.51 -18.69 13.50
CA VAL A 247 -8.07 -18.41 13.40
C VAL A 247 -7.32 -19.63 13.88
N GLN A 248 -6.58 -20.28 12.98
CA GLN A 248 -5.72 -21.40 13.33
C GLN A 248 -4.26 -20.99 13.40
N SER A 249 -3.61 -21.26 14.52
CA SER A 249 -2.17 -21.14 14.70
C SER A 249 -1.49 -22.46 14.35
N ARG A 250 -0.48 -22.38 13.47
CA ARG A 250 0.41 -23.51 13.15
C ARG A 250 1.75 -23.29 13.83
N TYR A 251 2.25 -24.31 14.52
CA TYR A 251 3.53 -24.29 15.25
C TYR A 251 4.63 -25.07 14.51
N ALA A 252 5.88 -24.89 14.95
CA ALA A 252 7.08 -25.50 14.34
C ALA A 252 7.08 -27.04 14.37
N ASP A 253 6.33 -27.64 15.27
CA ASP A 253 6.14 -29.10 15.35
C ASP A 253 5.01 -29.61 14.43
N GLY A 254 4.40 -28.72 13.63
CA GLY A 254 3.28 -29.01 12.74
C GLY A 254 1.92 -29.08 13.45
N SER A 255 1.86 -28.89 14.76
CA SER A 255 0.59 -28.85 15.49
C SER A 255 -0.22 -27.61 15.14
N MET A 256 -1.53 -27.72 15.29
CA MET A 256 -2.48 -26.63 15.04
C MET A 256 -3.35 -26.38 16.26
N GLU A 257 -3.65 -25.10 16.54
CA GLU A 257 -4.46 -24.66 17.66
C GLU A 257 -5.43 -23.56 17.24
N ASP A 258 -6.63 -23.56 17.79
CA ASP A 258 -7.59 -22.47 17.63
C ASP A 258 -7.19 -21.26 18.47
N SER A 259 -6.79 -20.19 17.78
CA SER A 259 -6.45 -18.92 18.40
C SER A 259 -7.53 -17.86 18.24
N SER A 260 -8.74 -18.22 17.77
CA SER A 260 -9.82 -17.26 17.50
C SER A 260 -10.19 -16.44 18.72
N HIS A 261 -10.21 -17.05 19.91
CA HIS A 261 -10.53 -16.37 21.17
C HIS A 261 -9.49 -15.28 21.51
N TRP A 262 -8.23 -15.52 21.17
CA TRP A 262 -7.09 -14.63 21.50
C TRP A 262 -6.80 -13.61 20.39
N ALA A 263 -7.27 -13.87 19.18
CA ALA A 263 -7.01 -13.01 18.04
C ALA A 263 -7.71 -11.64 18.17
N LYS A 264 -7.09 -10.63 17.56
CA LYS A 264 -7.72 -9.33 17.31
C LYS A 264 -8.05 -9.22 15.84
N PHE A 265 -9.24 -8.73 15.56
CA PHE A 265 -9.76 -8.61 14.20
C PHE A 265 -9.87 -7.15 13.77
N ASN A 266 -9.71 -6.92 12.48
CA ASN A 266 -9.99 -5.63 11.86
C ASN A 266 -10.46 -5.83 10.41
N SER A 267 -11.28 -4.90 9.92
CA SER A 267 -11.66 -4.83 8.51
C SER A 267 -10.88 -3.72 7.82
N THR A 268 -10.41 -3.96 6.60
CA THR A 268 -9.79 -2.92 5.77
C THR A 268 -10.83 -2.01 5.10
N ASP A 269 -12.11 -2.45 5.06
CA ASP A 269 -13.21 -1.70 4.47
C ASP A 269 -14.52 -1.98 5.20
N GLU A 270 -14.81 -1.15 6.20
CA GLU A 270 -16.02 -1.29 7.02
C GLU A 270 -17.32 -1.00 6.24
N ALA A 271 -17.25 -0.35 5.09
CA ALA A 271 -18.42 -0.16 4.23
C ALA A 271 -18.82 -1.47 3.52
N VAL A 272 -17.88 -2.40 3.33
CA VAL A 272 -18.12 -3.73 2.74
C VAL A 272 -18.47 -4.74 3.81
N ALA A 273 -17.67 -4.84 4.87
CA ALA A 273 -17.92 -5.76 5.98
C ALA A 273 -17.31 -5.26 7.29
N GLY A 274 -18.06 -5.43 8.38
CA GLY A 274 -17.57 -5.22 9.74
C GLY A 274 -17.19 -6.56 10.40
N VAL A 275 -16.32 -6.51 11.42
CA VAL A 275 -15.97 -7.68 12.23
C VAL A 275 -15.97 -7.30 13.72
N ASP A 276 -16.56 -8.12 14.56
CA ASP A 276 -16.55 -7.92 16.02
C ASP A 276 -15.36 -8.62 16.71
N GLU A 277 -15.25 -8.41 18.03
CA GLU A 277 -14.17 -8.99 18.85
C GLU A 277 -14.18 -10.52 18.91
N ASP A 278 -15.30 -11.16 18.60
CA ASP A 278 -15.46 -12.61 18.59
C ASP A 278 -15.22 -13.22 17.20
N GLY A 279 -14.93 -12.38 16.19
CA GLY A 279 -14.70 -12.80 14.81
C GLY A 279 -15.98 -13.06 14.02
N ASN A 280 -17.12 -12.44 14.40
CA ASN A 280 -18.33 -12.46 13.57
C ASN A 280 -18.21 -11.38 12.50
N VAL A 281 -18.22 -11.78 11.25
CA VAL A 281 -18.12 -10.94 10.07
C VAL A 281 -19.52 -10.61 9.58
N LEU A 282 -19.90 -9.35 9.68
CA LEU A 282 -21.17 -8.82 9.18
C LEU A 282 -21.01 -8.29 7.75
N GLY A 283 -21.74 -8.85 6.80
CA GLY A 283 -21.83 -8.28 5.44
C GLY A 283 -22.63 -6.98 5.45
N ILE A 284 -22.08 -5.89 4.91
CA ILE A 284 -22.67 -4.55 4.90
C ILE A 284 -23.03 -4.13 3.49
N GLY A 285 -22.03 -3.72 2.69
CA GLY A 285 -22.19 -3.17 1.37
C GLY A 285 -21.66 -4.04 0.24
N ALA A 286 -21.82 -3.58 -1.00
CA ALA A 286 -21.17 -4.15 -2.16
C ALA A 286 -19.71 -3.67 -2.23
N GLY A 287 -18.84 -4.47 -2.87
CA GLY A 287 -17.42 -4.19 -2.98
C GLY A 287 -16.56 -5.33 -2.47
N GLU A 288 -15.28 -5.06 -2.29
CA GLU A 288 -14.31 -6.00 -1.75
C GLU A 288 -13.40 -5.33 -0.72
N GLY A 289 -13.18 -6.01 0.37
CA GLY A 289 -12.23 -5.67 1.42
C GLY A 289 -11.55 -6.93 1.96
N HIS A 290 -10.76 -6.76 2.99
CA HIS A 290 -10.06 -7.84 3.65
C HIS A 290 -10.28 -7.78 5.15
N LEU A 291 -10.31 -8.95 5.78
CA LEU A 291 -10.26 -9.09 7.22
C LEU A 291 -8.86 -9.46 7.62
N THR A 292 -8.34 -8.85 8.66
CA THR A 292 -7.06 -9.19 9.26
C THR A 292 -7.29 -9.73 10.67
N ALA A 293 -6.56 -10.77 11.02
CA ALA A 293 -6.52 -11.34 12.38
C ALA A 293 -5.08 -11.35 12.88
N TRP A 294 -4.87 -10.88 14.12
CA TRP A 294 -3.56 -10.91 14.78
C TRP A 294 -3.58 -11.80 15.99
N HIS A 295 -2.57 -12.63 16.09
CA HIS A 295 -2.26 -13.36 17.30
C HIS A 295 -0.74 -13.43 17.47
N SER A 296 -0.24 -13.12 18.66
CA SER A 296 1.20 -12.96 18.92
C SER A 296 1.84 -11.91 17.99
N ASP A 297 2.85 -12.32 17.22
CA ASP A 297 3.55 -11.50 16.21
C ASP A 297 3.19 -11.97 14.78
N ARG A 298 2.07 -12.66 14.60
CA ARG A 298 1.61 -13.16 13.30
C ARG A 298 0.29 -12.54 12.87
N VAL A 299 0.11 -12.49 11.56
CA VAL A 299 -1.08 -11.95 10.91
C VAL A 299 -1.60 -12.94 9.90
N ALA A 300 -2.93 -13.09 9.86
CA ALA A 300 -3.64 -13.77 8.79
C ALA A 300 -4.63 -12.82 8.13
N VAL A 301 -4.89 -13.05 6.84
CA VAL A 301 -5.79 -12.22 6.03
C VAL A 301 -6.79 -13.11 5.31
N ALA A 302 -8.05 -12.72 5.30
CA ALA A 302 -9.10 -13.33 4.50
C ALA A 302 -9.79 -12.27 3.64
N ARG A 303 -10.21 -12.64 2.44
CA ARG A 303 -10.93 -11.77 1.51
C ARG A 303 -12.43 -11.81 1.84
N VAL A 304 -13.05 -10.64 1.91
CA VAL A 304 -14.49 -10.50 2.04
C VAL A 304 -15.02 -9.57 0.97
N GLY A 305 -16.10 -9.98 0.29
CA GLY A 305 -16.67 -9.14 -0.74
C GLY A 305 -18.06 -9.57 -1.16
N ARG A 306 -18.78 -8.64 -1.81
CA ARG A 306 -20.08 -8.88 -2.39
C ARG A 306 -20.17 -8.14 -3.73
N PRO A 307 -20.67 -8.81 -4.80
CA PRO A 307 -20.87 -8.15 -6.09
C PRO A 307 -21.81 -6.94 -5.98
N PHE A 308 -21.54 -5.92 -6.77
CA PHE A 308 -22.40 -4.75 -6.92
C PHE A 308 -23.71 -5.11 -7.62
N ASN A 309 -23.65 -6.01 -8.61
CA ASN A 309 -24.82 -6.55 -9.30
C ASN A 309 -24.76 -8.07 -9.35
N LEU A 310 -25.72 -8.74 -8.69
CA LEU A 310 -25.82 -10.19 -8.58
C LEU A 310 -26.39 -10.86 -9.85
N GLU A 311 -27.14 -10.10 -10.68
CA GLU A 311 -27.86 -10.66 -11.82
C GLU A 311 -27.03 -10.72 -13.11
N ARG A 312 -25.92 -9.99 -13.17
CA ARG A 312 -25.12 -9.84 -14.37
C ARG A 312 -24.01 -10.88 -14.45
N LYS A 313 -24.19 -11.88 -15.33
CA LYS A 313 -23.25 -13.00 -15.53
C LYS A 313 -22.50 -12.98 -16.87
N THR A 314 -22.63 -11.93 -17.69
CA THR A 314 -22.09 -11.93 -19.05
C THR A 314 -20.89 -11.02 -19.23
N ALA A 315 -19.95 -11.44 -20.10
CA ALA A 315 -18.85 -10.60 -20.57
C ALA A 315 -19.40 -9.32 -21.22
N TRP A 316 -18.62 -8.24 -21.09
CA TRP A 316 -19.01 -6.91 -21.58
C TRP A 316 -18.82 -6.82 -23.09
N PRO A 317 -19.87 -6.59 -23.90
CA PRO A 317 -19.76 -6.62 -25.38
C PRO A 317 -18.83 -5.55 -25.96
N GLN A 318 -18.54 -4.49 -25.21
CA GLN A 318 -17.72 -3.35 -25.65
C GLN A 318 -16.29 -3.37 -25.09
N PHE A 319 -15.92 -4.43 -24.36
CA PHE A 319 -14.57 -4.58 -23.81
C PHE A 319 -13.82 -5.64 -24.61
N ASN A 320 -12.72 -5.22 -25.22
CA ASN A 320 -11.83 -6.09 -25.97
C ASN A 320 -10.43 -6.08 -25.32
N PRO A 321 -10.08 -7.07 -24.50
CA PRO A 321 -8.76 -7.14 -23.88
C PRO A 321 -7.64 -7.06 -24.92
N GLN A 322 -6.73 -6.11 -24.74
CA GLN A 322 -5.58 -5.93 -25.63
C GLN A 322 -4.35 -6.69 -25.14
N ASN A 323 -4.30 -6.95 -23.85
CA ASN A 323 -3.16 -7.62 -23.20
C ASN A 323 -3.60 -8.31 -21.89
N ARG A 324 -2.66 -8.95 -21.22
CA ARG A 324 -2.91 -9.67 -19.97
C ARG A 324 -3.41 -8.77 -18.84
N ILE A 325 -3.07 -7.48 -18.83
CA ILE A 325 -3.60 -6.50 -17.88
C ILE A 325 -5.12 -6.47 -17.97
N ASP A 326 -5.63 -6.31 -19.18
CA ASP A 326 -7.07 -6.20 -19.45
C ASP A 326 -7.82 -7.48 -19.08
N GLU A 327 -7.22 -8.65 -19.36
CA GLU A 327 -7.83 -9.94 -18.99
C GLU A 327 -8.00 -10.05 -17.46
N LEU A 328 -6.96 -9.70 -16.69
CA LEU A 328 -6.98 -9.80 -15.24
C LEU A 328 -7.93 -8.78 -14.60
N ILE A 329 -7.97 -7.56 -15.13
CA ILE A 329 -8.90 -6.53 -14.70
C ILE A 329 -10.35 -6.91 -15.00
N SER A 330 -10.64 -7.36 -16.20
CA SER A 330 -12.01 -7.74 -16.61
C SER A 330 -12.54 -8.96 -15.85
N ALA A 331 -11.66 -9.89 -15.48
CA ALA A 331 -12.03 -11.00 -14.61
C ALA A 331 -12.59 -10.50 -13.25
N LYS A 332 -11.94 -9.48 -12.66
CA LYS A 332 -12.41 -8.84 -11.42
C LYS A 332 -13.73 -8.11 -11.63
N TRP A 333 -13.92 -7.39 -12.74
CA TRP A 333 -15.21 -6.74 -13.06
C TRP A 333 -16.34 -7.75 -13.16
N THR A 334 -16.06 -8.89 -13.83
CA THR A 334 -17.04 -9.98 -13.93
C THR A 334 -17.39 -10.56 -12.56
N GLU A 335 -16.38 -10.78 -11.70
CA GLU A 335 -16.58 -11.28 -10.32
C GLU A 335 -17.47 -10.33 -9.49
N LEU A 336 -17.26 -9.02 -9.64
CA LEU A 336 -17.97 -8.00 -8.88
C LEU A 336 -19.24 -7.45 -9.54
N GLY A 337 -19.56 -7.88 -10.77
CA GLY A 337 -20.73 -7.42 -11.51
C GLY A 337 -20.64 -5.94 -11.91
N LEU A 338 -19.42 -5.44 -12.16
CA LEU A 338 -19.16 -4.07 -12.58
C LEU A 338 -19.05 -3.96 -14.10
N GLU A 339 -19.58 -2.89 -14.68
CA GLU A 339 -19.45 -2.57 -16.10
C GLU A 339 -18.41 -1.45 -16.31
N PRO A 340 -17.42 -1.65 -17.20
CA PRO A 340 -16.46 -0.61 -17.50
C PRO A 340 -17.11 0.54 -18.28
N SER A 341 -16.61 1.76 -18.07
CA SER A 341 -16.94 2.93 -18.89
C SER A 341 -16.47 2.71 -20.34
N THR A 342 -16.98 3.46 -21.27
CA THR A 342 -16.60 3.38 -22.69
C THR A 342 -15.13 3.73 -22.90
N ARG A 343 -14.56 3.34 -24.04
CA ARG A 343 -13.21 3.75 -24.42
C ARG A 343 -13.18 5.24 -24.73
N VAL A 344 -12.12 5.92 -24.32
CA VAL A 344 -11.95 7.35 -24.54
C VAL A 344 -11.66 7.66 -26.01
N GLY A 345 -12.13 8.82 -26.48
CA GLY A 345 -11.83 9.32 -27.83
C GLY A 345 -10.35 9.73 -27.98
N ASP A 346 -9.92 9.93 -29.22
CA ASP A 346 -8.53 10.22 -29.55
C ASP A 346 -7.99 11.53 -28.94
N GLU A 347 -8.80 12.59 -28.93
CA GLU A 347 -8.43 13.87 -28.32
C GLU A 347 -8.10 13.74 -26.83
N ALA A 348 -8.98 13.08 -26.08
CA ALA A 348 -8.80 12.89 -24.66
C ALA A 348 -7.68 11.85 -24.37
N PHE A 349 -7.50 10.83 -25.22
CA PHE A 349 -6.38 9.91 -25.13
C PHE A 349 -5.04 10.64 -25.27
N LEU A 350 -4.88 11.45 -26.32
CA LEU A 350 -3.64 12.20 -26.56
C LEU A 350 -3.33 13.16 -25.41
N ARG A 351 -4.33 13.92 -24.93
CA ARG A 351 -4.17 14.82 -23.79
C ARG A 351 -3.70 14.07 -22.54
N ARG A 352 -4.38 12.96 -22.20
CA ARG A 352 -4.02 12.11 -21.06
C ARG A 352 -2.60 11.58 -21.18
N LEU A 353 -2.26 11.05 -22.34
CA LEU A 353 -0.94 10.48 -22.61
C LEU A 353 0.18 11.51 -22.44
N TRP A 354 -0.01 12.72 -22.96
CA TRP A 354 0.98 13.79 -22.84
C TRP A 354 1.17 14.26 -21.41
N ILE A 355 0.10 14.42 -20.67
CA ILE A 355 0.16 14.78 -19.25
C ILE A 355 0.86 13.68 -18.44
N ASP A 356 0.51 12.42 -18.66
CA ASP A 356 1.02 11.28 -17.86
C ASP A 356 2.47 10.91 -18.20
N LEU A 357 2.90 11.07 -19.43
CA LEU A 357 4.24 10.69 -19.85
C LEU A 357 5.21 11.87 -19.95
N LEU A 358 4.73 13.07 -20.30
CA LEU A 358 5.57 14.22 -20.63
C LEU A 358 5.40 15.41 -19.66
N GLY A 359 4.39 15.34 -18.76
CA GLY A 359 4.07 16.46 -17.85
C GLY A 359 3.74 17.77 -18.59
N THR A 360 3.07 17.68 -19.75
CA THR A 360 2.73 18.82 -20.59
C THR A 360 1.45 18.57 -21.38
N LEU A 361 0.90 19.60 -21.99
CA LEU A 361 -0.21 19.46 -22.93
C LEU A 361 0.33 19.20 -24.36
N PRO A 362 -0.40 18.47 -25.23
CA PRO A 362 -0.06 18.38 -26.63
C PRO A 362 -0.24 19.74 -27.30
N THR A 363 0.64 20.08 -28.25
CA THR A 363 0.49 21.31 -29.04
C THR A 363 -0.69 21.18 -30.01
N PRO A 364 -1.26 22.31 -30.51
CA PRO A 364 -2.30 22.25 -31.53
C PRO A 364 -1.88 21.48 -32.80
N GLU A 365 -0.61 21.62 -33.21
CA GLU A 365 -0.03 20.93 -34.35
C GLU A 365 0.01 19.41 -34.13
N GLU A 366 0.49 18.96 -32.96
CA GLU A 366 0.52 17.54 -32.57
C GLU A 366 -0.89 16.94 -32.54
N GLN A 367 -1.87 17.70 -32.03
CA GLN A 367 -3.26 17.26 -32.01
C GLN A 367 -3.81 17.05 -33.44
N LEU A 368 -3.58 18.03 -34.32
CA LEU A 368 -4.04 17.93 -35.72
C LEU A 368 -3.36 16.77 -36.45
N GLU A 369 -2.05 16.59 -36.27
CA GLU A 369 -1.29 15.45 -36.81
C GLU A 369 -1.88 14.12 -36.34
N PHE A 370 -2.11 13.97 -35.02
CA PHE A 370 -2.65 12.74 -34.45
C PHE A 370 -4.09 12.43 -34.92
N LEU A 371 -4.94 13.45 -35.00
CA LEU A 371 -6.34 13.28 -35.40
C LEU A 371 -6.45 12.98 -36.90
N ALA A 372 -5.58 13.54 -37.73
CA ALA A 372 -5.52 13.28 -39.16
C ALA A 372 -4.92 11.92 -39.52
N ASP A 373 -4.18 11.29 -38.59
CA ASP A 373 -3.57 9.99 -38.80
C ASP A 373 -4.64 8.89 -38.85
N THR A 374 -4.72 8.18 -39.94
CA THR A 374 -5.66 7.08 -40.19
C THR A 374 -5.09 5.69 -39.88
N ASN A 375 -3.82 5.62 -39.42
CA ASN A 375 -3.19 4.36 -39.05
C ASN A 375 -3.92 3.72 -37.84
N LEU A 376 -4.29 2.46 -37.97
CA LEU A 376 -4.94 1.70 -36.90
C LEU A 376 -4.07 1.57 -35.64
N ASN A 377 -2.75 1.63 -35.80
CA ASN A 377 -1.78 1.55 -34.72
C ASN A 377 -1.32 2.94 -34.21
N LYS A 378 -1.96 4.03 -34.64
CA LYS A 378 -1.52 5.39 -34.31
C LYS A 378 -1.30 5.63 -32.81
N ARG A 379 -2.18 5.08 -31.94
CA ARG A 379 -2.00 5.22 -30.47
C ARG A 379 -0.68 4.59 -30.01
N GLN A 380 -0.33 3.42 -30.55
CA GLN A 380 0.95 2.75 -30.25
C GLN A 380 2.15 3.56 -30.76
N ASP A 381 2.06 4.11 -31.97
CA ASP A 381 3.14 4.92 -32.56
C ASP A 381 3.36 6.19 -31.75
N TRP A 382 2.29 6.84 -31.32
CA TRP A 382 2.38 8.06 -30.50
C TRP A 382 2.85 7.79 -29.08
N VAL A 383 2.51 6.65 -28.47
CA VAL A 383 3.11 6.18 -27.21
C VAL A 383 4.63 6.01 -27.39
N ASN A 384 5.07 5.36 -28.48
CA ASN A 384 6.50 5.19 -28.76
C ASN A 384 7.21 6.53 -29.02
N LYS A 385 6.54 7.50 -29.68
CA LYS A 385 7.03 8.87 -29.88
C LYS A 385 7.21 9.59 -28.52
N ALA A 386 6.22 9.50 -27.62
CA ALA A 386 6.27 10.08 -26.30
C ALA A 386 7.41 9.51 -25.45
N LEU A 387 7.55 8.17 -25.40
CA LEU A 387 8.59 7.49 -24.60
C LEU A 387 10.03 7.81 -25.07
N LYS A 388 10.22 8.27 -26.31
CA LYS A 388 11.51 8.69 -26.87
C LYS A 388 11.77 10.19 -26.72
N SER A 389 10.78 10.97 -26.26
CA SER A 389 10.88 12.41 -26.12
C SER A 389 11.83 12.83 -24.98
N TYR A 390 12.56 13.93 -25.18
CA TYR A 390 13.31 14.55 -24.09
C TYR A 390 12.40 15.05 -22.95
N LEU A 391 11.13 15.38 -23.27
CA LEU A 391 10.14 15.77 -22.27
C LEU A 391 9.79 14.61 -21.30
N TYR A 392 9.81 13.36 -21.81
CA TYR A 392 9.70 12.17 -20.98
C TYR A 392 10.86 12.10 -19.97
N VAL A 393 12.08 12.36 -20.44
CA VAL A 393 13.26 12.34 -19.59
C VAL A 393 13.14 13.38 -18.47
N ASP A 394 12.76 14.61 -18.81
CA ASP A 394 12.62 15.69 -17.82
C ASP A 394 11.54 15.36 -16.78
N TYR A 395 10.35 14.89 -17.22
CA TYR A 395 9.22 14.59 -16.34
C TYR A 395 9.49 13.40 -15.42
N TRP A 396 10.05 12.32 -15.94
CA TRP A 396 10.33 11.14 -15.11
C TRP A 396 11.54 11.34 -14.19
N THR A 397 12.50 12.18 -14.58
CA THR A 397 13.56 12.64 -13.67
C THR A 397 12.95 13.37 -12.47
N HIS A 398 12.07 14.32 -12.72
CA HIS A 398 11.35 15.04 -11.65
C HIS A 398 10.60 14.08 -10.70
N ARG A 399 9.95 13.03 -11.23
CA ARG A 399 9.29 12.00 -10.42
C ARG A 399 10.26 11.25 -9.51
N TYR A 400 11.42 10.89 -10.02
CA TYR A 400 12.44 10.23 -9.21
C TYR A 400 13.09 11.17 -8.19
N GLU A 401 13.21 12.45 -8.51
CA GLU A 401 13.68 13.44 -7.54
C GLU A 401 12.73 13.61 -6.35
N ASP A 402 11.42 13.59 -6.58
CA ASP A 402 10.43 13.57 -5.49
C ASP A 402 10.60 12.31 -4.63
N LEU A 403 10.71 11.13 -5.27
CA LEU A 403 10.88 9.85 -4.59
C LEU A 403 12.17 9.79 -3.75
N PHE A 404 13.27 10.36 -4.26
CA PHE A 404 14.59 10.31 -3.62
C PHE A 404 14.91 11.57 -2.80
N LEU A 405 13.94 12.45 -2.59
CA LEU A 405 14.02 13.62 -1.71
C LEU A 405 15.16 14.59 -2.11
N VAL A 406 15.37 14.77 -3.41
CA VAL A 406 16.44 15.65 -3.93
C VAL A 406 16.09 17.10 -3.62
N ARG A 407 16.80 17.73 -2.68
CA ARG A 407 16.58 19.13 -2.30
C ARG A 407 17.80 19.78 -1.66
N THR A 408 17.92 21.08 -1.85
CA THR A 408 18.84 21.93 -1.07
C THR A 408 18.37 21.99 0.40
N GLY A 409 19.30 22.10 1.33
CA GLY A 409 19.04 22.09 2.78
C GLY A 409 19.35 20.74 3.44
N ARG A 410 19.20 19.64 2.71
CA ARG A 410 19.78 18.33 3.10
C ARG A 410 21.03 18.01 2.29
N LEU A 411 21.07 18.41 1.03
CA LEU A 411 22.24 18.35 0.16
C LEU A 411 22.77 19.77 -0.09
N GLN A 412 24.06 19.90 -0.31
CA GLN A 412 24.61 21.14 -0.86
C GLN A 412 24.30 21.21 -2.37
N GLN A 413 24.23 22.41 -2.92
CA GLN A 413 23.82 22.64 -4.30
C GLN A 413 24.60 21.79 -5.35
N PRO A 414 25.95 21.63 -5.29
CA PRO A 414 26.67 20.75 -6.23
C PRO A 414 26.18 19.30 -6.16
N ALA A 415 25.80 18.82 -4.96
CA ALA A 415 25.29 17.47 -4.75
C ALA A 415 23.86 17.30 -5.31
N VAL A 416 23.01 18.33 -5.19
CA VAL A 416 21.67 18.34 -5.83
C VAL A 416 21.83 18.21 -7.35
N TRP A 417 22.70 18.99 -7.96
CA TRP A 417 22.93 18.93 -9.40
C TRP A 417 23.57 17.61 -9.86
N SER A 418 24.51 17.07 -9.11
CA SER A 418 25.08 15.77 -9.41
C SER A 418 24.01 14.66 -9.37
N PHE A 419 23.13 14.68 -8.36
CA PHE A 419 22.04 13.70 -8.26
C PHE A 419 21.04 13.85 -9.40
N HIS A 420 20.60 15.08 -9.70
CA HIS A 420 19.74 15.39 -10.84
C HIS A 420 20.32 14.86 -12.16
N GLN A 421 21.59 15.19 -12.46
CA GLN A 421 22.23 14.77 -13.71
C GLN A 421 22.30 13.25 -13.84
N GLU A 422 22.64 12.54 -12.75
CA GLU A 422 22.76 11.10 -12.77
C GLU A 422 21.40 10.41 -12.96
N LEU A 423 20.36 10.89 -12.25
CA LEU A 423 18.99 10.40 -12.45
C LEU A 423 18.50 10.67 -13.87
N ARG A 424 18.75 11.89 -14.38
CA ARG A 424 18.36 12.27 -15.72
C ARG A 424 19.06 11.42 -16.79
N GLN A 425 20.34 11.11 -16.61
CA GLN A 425 21.07 10.22 -17.50
C GLN A 425 20.51 8.78 -17.43
N ALA A 426 20.22 8.27 -16.23
CA ALA A 426 19.65 6.93 -16.05
C ALA A 426 18.29 6.79 -16.76
N VAL A 427 17.43 7.83 -16.69
CA VAL A 427 16.13 7.85 -17.38
C VAL A 427 16.33 8.01 -18.90
N SER A 428 17.25 8.86 -19.35
CA SER A 428 17.56 9.09 -20.76
C SER A 428 18.02 7.81 -21.45
N ASP A 429 18.93 7.08 -20.82
CA ASP A 429 19.51 5.85 -21.35
C ASP A 429 18.62 4.63 -21.15
N ASN A 430 17.49 4.82 -20.43
CA ASN A 430 16.62 3.72 -19.99
C ASN A 430 17.40 2.61 -19.29
N ASN A 431 18.29 2.98 -18.38
CA ASN A 431 19.13 2.01 -17.67
C ASN A 431 18.26 1.02 -16.90
N PRO A 432 18.60 -0.29 -16.91
CA PRO A 432 17.91 -1.29 -16.10
C PRO A 432 17.82 -0.84 -14.65
N TRP A 433 16.59 -0.74 -14.13
CA TRP A 433 16.35 -0.08 -12.84
C TRP A 433 17.00 -0.83 -11.67
N ASP A 434 17.14 -2.14 -11.77
CA ASP A 434 17.88 -2.95 -10.80
C ASP A 434 19.35 -2.49 -10.69
N LYS A 435 19.99 -2.13 -11.81
CA LYS A 435 21.39 -1.66 -11.84
C LYS A 435 21.52 -0.26 -11.24
N VAL A 436 20.55 0.62 -11.52
CA VAL A 436 20.51 1.96 -10.92
C VAL A 436 20.41 1.85 -9.40
N VAL A 437 19.47 1.05 -8.90
CA VAL A 437 19.25 0.86 -7.46
C VAL A 437 20.42 0.12 -6.81
N HIS A 438 20.96 -0.91 -7.46
CA HIS A 438 22.15 -1.61 -6.95
C HIS A 438 23.32 -0.65 -6.74
N ARG A 439 23.61 0.22 -7.73
CA ARG A 439 24.67 1.24 -7.63
C ARG A 439 24.35 2.27 -6.54
N MET A 440 23.09 2.67 -6.39
CA MET A 440 22.64 3.60 -5.36
C MET A 440 22.90 3.06 -3.94
N ILE A 441 22.73 1.76 -3.72
CA ILE A 441 22.89 1.09 -2.41
C ILE A 441 24.35 0.72 -2.14
N ALA A 442 25.03 0.08 -3.10
CA ALA A 442 26.35 -0.52 -2.91
C ALA A 442 27.51 0.38 -3.36
N GLY A 443 27.24 1.46 -4.09
CA GLY A 443 28.25 2.33 -4.67
C GLY A 443 29.19 2.96 -3.64
N LYS A 444 30.41 3.33 -4.11
CA LYS A 444 31.49 3.92 -3.30
C LYS A 444 32.14 5.06 -4.08
N GLY A 445 32.67 6.03 -3.36
CA GLY A 445 33.39 7.14 -3.96
C GLY A 445 32.74 8.48 -3.72
N SER A 446 33.06 9.46 -4.57
CA SER A 446 32.58 10.84 -4.46
C SER A 446 31.14 10.96 -4.94
N ASN A 447 30.27 11.56 -4.11
CA ASN A 447 28.87 11.87 -4.42
C ASN A 447 28.72 12.92 -5.53
N LEU A 448 29.78 13.64 -5.86
CA LEU A 448 29.79 14.60 -6.99
C LEU A 448 30.16 13.93 -8.31
N LYS A 449 30.86 12.79 -8.27
CA LYS A 449 31.22 11.99 -9.46
C LYS A 449 30.18 10.93 -9.78
N ASP A 450 29.53 10.39 -8.74
CA ASP A 450 28.40 9.48 -8.83
C ASP A 450 27.25 10.06 -8.00
N GLY A 451 26.34 10.74 -8.68
CA GLY A 451 25.21 11.44 -8.04
C GLY A 451 24.28 10.51 -7.24
N LEU A 452 24.17 9.23 -7.61
CA LEU A 452 23.32 8.25 -6.91
C LEU A 452 23.75 8.03 -5.46
N LEU A 453 25.02 8.27 -5.13
CA LEU A 453 25.55 8.15 -3.77
C LEU A 453 24.98 9.20 -2.81
N ASN A 454 24.30 10.22 -3.31
CA ASN A 454 23.63 11.22 -2.48
C ASN A 454 22.52 10.63 -1.64
N LEU A 455 21.99 9.45 -1.92
CA LEU A 455 21.10 8.73 -1.02
C LEU A 455 21.72 8.54 0.37
N HIS A 456 23.02 8.19 0.44
CA HIS A 456 23.76 8.03 1.70
C HIS A 456 23.99 9.38 2.41
N VAL A 457 24.12 10.46 1.65
CA VAL A 457 24.32 11.81 2.21
C VAL A 457 23.01 12.36 2.79
N LEU A 458 21.89 12.03 2.19
CA LEU A 458 20.55 12.37 2.68
C LEU A 458 20.20 11.65 3.99
N HIS A 459 20.63 10.39 4.12
CA HIS A 459 20.31 9.50 5.23
C HIS A 459 21.60 9.00 5.92
N ARG A 460 22.21 9.89 6.70
CA ARG A 460 23.56 9.63 7.28
C ARG A 460 23.59 8.58 8.38
N ASP A 461 22.49 8.40 9.09
CA ASP A 461 22.37 7.40 10.15
C ASP A 461 21.90 6.05 9.56
N PRO A 462 22.56 4.92 9.93
CA PRO A 462 22.22 3.60 9.43
C PRO A 462 20.73 3.21 9.60
N ALA A 463 20.11 3.61 10.71
CA ALA A 463 18.70 3.30 10.96
C ALA A 463 17.77 4.12 10.05
N THR A 464 18.02 5.41 9.88
CA THR A 464 17.27 6.26 8.95
C THR A 464 17.45 5.83 7.49
N LEU A 465 18.65 5.43 7.10
CA LEU A 465 18.89 4.91 5.75
C LEU A 465 18.16 3.59 5.53
N ALA A 466 18.16 2.70 6.52
CA ALA A 466 17.42 1.44 6.47
C ALA A 466 15.91 1.67 6.31
N GLU A 467 15.32 2.59 7.08
CA GLU A 467 13.91 2.97 6.97
C GLU A 467 13.59 3.53 5.57
N ALA A 468 14.41 4.46 5.08
CA ALA A 468 14.23 5.04 3.76
C ALA A 468 14.32 3.99 2.65
N VAL A 469 15.30 3.10 2.69
CA VAL A 469 15.49 2.01 1.71
C VAL A 469 14.32 1.02 1.76
N ALA A 470 13.87 0.64 2.96
CA ALA A 470 12.76 -0.29 3.13
C ALA A 470 11.45 0.27 2.56
N VAL A 471 11.13 1.54 2.82
CA VAL A 471 9.92 2.19 2.29
C VAL A 471 10.03 2.44 0.78
N THR A 472 11.15 3.04 0.35
CA THR A 472 11.30 3.47 -1.04
C THR A 472 11.38 2.30 -2.02
N PHE A 473 12.13 1.26 -1.70
CA PHE A 473 12.40 0.17 -2.65
C PHE A 473 11.63 -1.11 -2.36
N LEU A 474 11.21 -1.34 -1.12
CA LEU A 474 10.55 -2.59 -0.73
C LEU A 474 9.09 -2.38 -0.31
N GLY A 475 8.62 -1.12 -0.17
CA GLY A 475 7.28 -0.83 0.32
C GLY A 475 7.05 -1.35 1.75
N GLN A 476 8.10 -1.39 2.57
CA GLN A 476 8.04 -1.93 3.92
C GLN A 476 8.26 -0.83 4.96
N PRO A 477 7.21 -0.26 5.54
CA PRO A 477 7.33 0.78 6.58
C PRO A 477 7.76 0.18 7.92
N ILE A 478 9.03 -0.18 8.05
CA ILE A 478 9.57 -0.87 9.24
C ILE A 478 9.84 0.03 10.44
N GLY A 479 9.62 1.34 10.34
CA GLY A 479 10.00 2.32 11.38
C GLY A 479 9.47 2.00 12.79
N CYS A 480 8.26 1.43 12.91
CA CYS A 480 7.74 1.00 14.21
C CYS A 480 8.59 -0.10 14.85
N ALA A 481 9.24 -0.94 14.04
CA ALA A 481 10.07 -2.03 14.56
C ALA A 481 11.39 -1.55 15.17
N LYS A 482 11.74 -0.28 15.09
CA LYS A 482 12.91 0.33 15.75
C LYS A 482 12.88 0.17 17.26
N CYS A 483 11.72 0.38 17.88
CA CYS A 483 11.56 0.41 19.35
C CYS A 483 10.90 -0.85 19.92
N HIS A 484 10.05 -1.52 19.16
CA HIS A 484 9.31 -2.74 19.54
C HIS A 484 8.97 -3.54 18.28
N ASN A 485 8.47 -4.77 18.41
CA ASN A 485 7.99 -5.49 17.24
C ASN A 485 6.88 -4.71 16.56
N HIS A 486 6.85 -4.76 15.21
CA HIS A 486 5.89 -3.98 14.43
C HIS A 486 4.44 -4.35 14.83
N PRO A 487 3.57 -3.38 15.14
CA PRO A 487 2.25 -3.67 15.70
C PRO A 487 1.24 -4.20 14.68
N GLN A 488 1.51 -4.04 13.40
CA GLN A 488 0.59 -4.40 12.30
C GLN A 488 1.29 -5.20 11.19
N ASP A 489 2.48 -5.73 11.47
CA ASP A 489 3.25 -6.51 10.51
C ASP A 489 4.16 -7.51 11.25
N GLN A 490 4.80 -8.41 10.49
CA GLN A 490 5.65 -9.49 10.99
C GLN A 490 7.04 -9.05 11.47
N TRP A 491 7.44 -7.80 11.23
CA TRP A 491 8.80 -7.34 11.48
C TRP A 491 9.09 -7.17 12.98
N THR A 492 10.09 -7.88 13.45
CA THR A 492 10.55 -7.78 14.84
C THR A 492 11.61 -6.70 15.01
N GLN A 493 11.81 -6.25 16.25
CA GLN A 493 12.88 -5.32 16.58
C GLN A 493 14.26 -5.87 16.19
N ASN A 494 14.50 -7.17 16.40
CA ASN A 494 15.75 -7.81 16.01
C ASN A 494 15.97 -7.77 14.49
N GLN A 495 14.95 -8.03 13.69
CA GLN A 495 15.03 -7.95 12.22
C GLN A 495 15.28 -6.51 11.75
N TYR A 496 14.64 -5.52 12.39
CA TYR A 496 14.91 -4.11 12.10
C TYR A 496 16.40 -3.78 12.30
N TRP A 497 16.98 -4.13 13.46
CA TRP A 497 18.37 -3.82 13.76
C TRP A 497 19.37 -4.66 12.95
N ALA A 498 19.01 -5.89 12.57
CA ALA A 498 19.75 -6.68 11.61
C ALA A 498 19.78 -6.01 10.21
N PHE A 499 18.64 -5.48 9.75
CA PHE A 499 18.55 -4.74 8.50
C PHE A 499 19.32 -3.42 8.55
N ALA A 500 19.15 -2.64 9.61
CA ALA A 500 19.92 -1.39 9.82
C ALA A 500 21.44 -1.64 9.86
N ASN A 501 21.88 -2.77 10.41
CA ASN A 501 23.29 -3.13 10.48
C ASN A 501 23.93 -3.47 9.12
N LEU A 502 23.12 -3.63 8.05
CA LEU A 502 23.64 -3.70 6.68
C LEU A 502 24.33 -2.39 6.26
N PHE A 503 23.94 -1.26 6.87
CA PHE A 503 24.51 0.06 6.63
C PHE A 503 25.52 0.49 7.72
N GLY A 504 25.66 -0.30 8.80
CA GLY A 504 26.46 0.07 9.96
C GLY A 504 27.93 0.38 9.64
N ARG A 505 28.50 -0.24 8.59
CA ARG A 505 29.88 -0.03 8.14
C ARG A 505 30.02 1.00 7.01
N THR A 506 28.99 1.82 6.77
CA THR A 506 29.07 2.93 5.81
C THR A 506 29.59 4.18 6.52
N ALA A 507 30.65 4.76 6.02
CA ALA A 507 31.16 6.03 6.51
C ALA A 507 31.15 7.09 5.41
N LEU A 508 30.88 8.33 5.82
CA LEU A 508 30.83 9.50 4.98
C LEU A 508 32.02 10.40 5.33
N LYS A 509 32.96 10.57 4.42
CA LYS A 509 34.15 11.38 4.62
C LYS A 509 34.05 12.66 3.79
N PRO A 510 34.42 13.84 4.31
CA PRO A 510 34.54 15.04 3.49
C PRO A 510 35.54 14.81 2.34
N GLY A 511 35.18 15.28 1.17
CA GLY A 511 36.06 15.31 0.00
C GLY A 511 36.89 16.59 -0.07
N ASN A 512 37.50 16.83 -1.22
CA ASN A 512 38.41 17.97 -1.43
C ASN A 512 37.69 19.24 -1.90
N THR A 513 36.46 19.12 -2.38
CA THR A 513 35.66 20.22 -2.89
C THR A 513 34.44 20.49 -2.03
N SER A 514 33.92 21.71 -2.08
CA SER A 514 32.70 22.08 -1.34
C SER A 514 31.52 21.19 -1.77
N GLY A 515 30.83 20.60 -0.80
CA GLY A 515 29.70 19.69 -1.03
C GLY A 515 30.12 18.26 -1.37
N GLU A 516 31.39 17.98 -1.51
CA GLU A 516 31.87 16.62 -1.78
C GLU A 516 31.89 15.77 -0.52
N ILE A 517 31.23 14.63 -0.61
CA ILE A 517 31.25 13.56 0.39
C ILE A 517 31.69 12.26 -0.29
N VAL A 518 32.66 11.59 0.31
CA VAL A 518 33.15 10.29 -0.17
C VAL A 518 32.49 9.18 0.66
N VAL A 519 31.69 8.35 0.00
CA VAL A 519 31.06 7.16 0.58
C VAL A 519 32.06 6.02 0.60
N VAL A 520 32.36 5.49 1.78
CA VAL A 520 33.33 4.39 1.97
C VAL A 520 32.73 3.26 2.80
N SER A 521 33.18 2.03 2.51
CA SER A 521 32.87 0.85 3.33
C SER A 521 34.01 0.64 4.33
N MET A 522 33.68 0.58 5.61
CA MET A 522 34.64 0.37 6.71
C MET A 522 34.68 -1.10 7.11
N LYS A 523 35.81 -1.53 7.68
CA LYS A 523 35.93 -2.89 8.23
C LYS A 523 35.22 -3.07 9.57
N VAL A 524 34.97 -1.97 10.28
CA VAL A 524 34.35 -1.92 11.60
C VAL A 524 33.25 -0.86 11.60
N GLY A 525 32.37 -0.94 12.57
CA GLY A 525 31.22 -0.03 12.70
C GLY A 525 29.93 -0.83 12.56
N ASP A 526 29.34 -1.18 13.70
CA ASP A 526 28.08 -1.92 13.74
C ASP A 526 26.98 -1.01 14.32
N ALA A 527 25.76 -1.16 13.82
CA ALA A 527 24.58 -0.51 14.39
C ALA A 527 24.16 -1.26 15.65
N PRO A 528 24.27 -0.64 16.85
CA PRO A 528 23.89 -1.31 18.08
C PRO A 528 22.37 -1.43 18.18
N HIS A 529 21.88 -2.57 18.65
CA HIS A 529 20.47 -2.78 18.93
C HIS A 529 20.01 -1.86 20.07
N LEU A 530 18.95 -1.08 19.85
CA LEU A 530 18.54 0.00 20.77
C LEU A 530 18.33 -0.46 22.23
N ARG A 531 17.82 -1.69 22.43
CA ARG A 531 17.49 -2.22 23.75
C ARG A 531 18.66 -2.91 24.43
N THR A 532 19.44 -3.70 23.68
CA THR A 532 20.48 -4.56 24.25
C THR A 532 21.89 -3.97 24.14
N GLY A 533 22.07 -2.96 23.27
CA GLY A 533 23.41 -2.45 22.92
C GLY A 533 24.25 -3.40 22.07
N ILE A 534 23.81 -4.64 21.87
CA ILE A 534 24.53 -5.68 21.13
C ILE A 534 24.11 -5.62 19.66
N PRO A 535 25.04 -5.49 18.69
CA PRO A 535 24.68 -5.48 17.28
C PRO A 535 24.15 -6.84 16.83
N MET A 536 23.10 -6.79 16.01
CA MET A 536 22.54 -7.99 15.37
C MET A 536 23.37 -8.37 14.13
N PRO A 537 23.53 -9.65 13.81
CA PRO A 537 24.08 -10.07 12.53
C PRO A 537 23.32 -9.38 11.38
N PRO A 538 24.02 -8.73 10.42
CA PRO A 538 23.36 -7.99 9.36
C PRO A 538 22.60 -8.93 8.45
N ALA A 539 21.30 -8.65 8.25
CA ALA A 539 20.40 -9.49 7.44
C ALA A 539 19.38 -8.64 6.68
N PRO A 540 19.08 -8.99 5.42
CA PRO A 540 17.93 -8.45 4.72
C PRO A 540 16.61 -8.88 5.37
N LEU A 541 15.51 -8.17 5.08
CA LEU A 541 14.19 -8.44 5.67
C LEU A 541 13.68 -9.84 5.26
N GLY A 542 13.50 -10.72 6.25
CA GLY A 542 13.00 -12.07 6.02
C GLY A 542 13.98 -13.03 5.33
N ALA A 543 15.25 -12.63 5.19
CA ALA A 543 16.29 -13.44 4.53
C ALA A 543 17.44 -13.79 5.49
N VAL A 544 18.28 -14.72 5.02
CA VAL A 544 19.47 -15.16 5.78
C VAL A 544 20.51 -14.03 5.81
N GLY A 545 21.01 -13.74 6.99
CA GLY A 545 22.06 -12.75 7.21
C GLY A 545 23.47 -13.30 6.99
N ILE A 546 24.43 -12.39 7.12
CA ILE A 546 25.85 -12.71 7.11
C ILE A 546 26.44 -12.55 8.53
N PRO A 547 27.52 -13.27 8.87
CA PRO A 547 28.19 -13.11 10.17
C PRO A 547 28.67 -11.66 10.39
N LEU A 548 28.72 -11.24 11.67
CA LEU A 548 29.21 -9.90 12.04
C LEU A 548 30.63 -9.63 11.59
N ASP A 549 31.49 -10.65 11.62
CA ASP A 549 32.88 -10.61 11.21
C ASP A 549 33.12 -10.85 9.71
N SER A 550 32.04 -11.04 8.94
CA SER A 550 32.14 -11.23 7.48
C SER A 550 32.95 -10.11 6.81
N PRO A 551 33.90 -10.44 5.93
CA PRO A 551 34.66 -9.47 5.16
C PRO A 551 33.89 -8.88 3.99
N LEU A 552 32.72 -9.43 3.67
CA LEU A 552 31.87 -8.97 2.57
C LEU A 552 31.35 -7.54 2.83
N ASP A 553 31.24 -6.75 1.77
CA ASP A 553 30.51 -5.48 1.85
C ASP A 553 29.02 -5.76 2.09
N ARG A 554 28.54 -5.32 3.23
CA ARG A 554 27.16 -5.57 3.66
C ARG A 554 26.13 -4.93 2.72
N ARG A 555 26.45 -3.78 2.12
CA ARG A 555 25.60 -3.09 1.16
C ARG A 555 25.51 -3.83 -0.17
N GLU A 556 26.62 -4.45 -0.59
CA GLU A 556 26.64 -5.32 -1.76
C GLU A 556 25.74 -6.55 -1.56
N HIS A 557 25.82 -7.17 -0.36
CA HIS A 557 24.94 -8.27 0.00
C HIS A 557 23.46 -7.84 -0.03
N LEU A 558 23.13 -6.65 0.51
CA LEU A 558 21.77 -6.09 0.46
C LEU A 558 21.33 -5.83 -0.98
N ALA A 559 22.15 -5.14 -1.77
CA ALA A 559 21.81 -4.78 -3.14
C ALA A 559 21.53 -6.00 -4.00
N ASN A 560 22.37 -7.03 -3.91
CA ASN A 560 22.20 -8.29 -4.61
C ASN A 560 20.91 -9.03 -4.21
N TRP A 561 20.58 -9.07 -2.91
CA TRP A 561 19.31 -9.63 -2.43
C TRP A 561 18.12 -8.82 -2.91
N MET A 562 18.19 -7.49 -2.79
CA MET A 562 17.08 -6.59 -3.10
C MET A 562 16.71 -6.63 -4.59
N THR A 563 17.71 -6.62 -5.47
CA THR A 563 17.51 -6.65 -6.93
C THR A 563 17.41 -8.06 -7.52
N SER A 564 17.47 -9.09 -6.68
CA SER A 564 17.27 -10.47 -7.12
C SER A 564 15.84 -10.69 -7.65
N PRO A 565 15.67 -11.43 -8.75
CA PRO A 565 14.37 -11.84 -9.23
C PRO A 565 13.50 -12.60 -8.21
N ALA A 566 14.15 -13.23 -7.22
CA ALA A 566 13.45 -13.92 -6.13
C ALA A 566 12.84 -12.97 -5.08
N ASN A 567 13.27 -11.70 -5.07
CA ASN A 567 12.71 -10.69 -4.17
C ASN A 567 11.45 -10.04 -4.76
N SER A 568 10.31 -10.51 -4.33
CA SER A 568 9.03 -10.00 -4.83
C SER A 568 8.70 -8.57 -4.34
N TYR A 569 9.27 -8.10 -3.23
CA TYR A 569 8.97 -6.76 -2.69
C TYR A 569 9.46 -5.65 -3.62
N PHE A 570 10.71 -5.74 -4.08
CA PHE A 570 11.32 -4.73 -4.95
C PHE A 570 10.51 -4.50 -6.23
N ALA A 571 10.22 -5.58 -6.96
CA ALA A 571 9.50 -5.49 -8.20
C ALA A 571 8.05 -5.03 -7.99
N LYS A 572 7.34 -5.60 -7.01
CA LYS A 572 5.94 -5.25 -6.72
C LYS A 572 5.80 -3.77 -6.30
N THR A 573 6.70 -3.27 -5.47
CA THR A 573 6.68 -1.88 -5.03
C THR A 573 6.88 -0.94 -6.21
N HIS A 574 7.87 -1.22 -7.06
CA HIS A 574 8.14 -0.36 -8.21
C HIS A 574 6.99 -0.35 -9.22
N VAL A 575 6.51 -1.52 -9.63
CA VAL A 575 5.41 -1.61 -10.61
C VAL A 575 4.10 -1.02 -10.06
N ASN A 576 3.82 -1.16 -8.77
CA ASN A 576 2.66 -0.54 -8.14
C ASN A 576 2.75 0.99 -8.16
N ARG A 577 3.93 1.55 -7.93
CA ARG A 577 4.16 3.00 -8.00
C ARG A 577 3.98 3.53 -9.42
N ILE A 578 4.53 2.85 -10.43
CA ILE A 578 4.31 3.22 -11.83
C ILE A 578 2.82 3.12 -12.19
N TRP A 579 2.15 2.03 -11.78
CA TRP A 579 0.72 1.86 -11.96
C TRP A 579 -0.07 3.02 -11.34
N ARG A 580 0.21 3.38 -10.08
CA ARG A 580 -0.44 4.49 -9.39
C ARG A 580 -0.26 5.82 -10.11
N LEU A 581 0.96 6.11 -10.57
CA LEU A 581 1.24 7.34 -11.33
C LEU A 581 0.41 7.45 -12.60
N LEU A 582 0.16 6.34 -13.29
CA LEU A 582 -0.60 6.30 -14.55
C LEU A 582 -2.11 6.18 -14.33
N MET A 583 -2.55 5.38 -13.36
CA MET A 583 -3.97 5.06 -13.14
C MET A 583 -4.64 5.91 -12.05
N GLY A 584 -3.88 6.74 -11.34
CA GLY A 584 -4.38 7.60 -10.26
C GLY A 584 -4.53 6.91 -8.90
N ARG A 585 -4.49 5.58 -8.87
CA ARG A 585 -4.54 4.76 -7.66
C ARG A 585 -3.66 3.52 -7.83
N GLY A 586 -2.99 3.10 -6.75
CA GLY A 586 -2.23 1.86 -6.70
C GLY A 586 -3.10 0.61 -6.68
N LEU A 587 -2.54 -0.53 -7.08
CA LEU A 587 -3.11 -1.85 -6.77
C LEU A 587 -3.03 -2.14 -5.27
N VAL A 588 -1.99 -1.60 -4.63
CA VAL A 588 -1.85 -1.43 -3.18
C VAL A 588 -1.84 0.06 -2.89
N GLU A 589 -2.63 0.51 -1.91
CA GLU A 589 -2.74 1.92 -1.54
C GLU A 589 -2.68 2.05 0.00
N PRO A 590 -1.79 2.87 0.59
CA PRO A 590 -0.74 3.67 -0.08
C PRO A 590 0.29 2.83 -0.84
N ASP A 591 0.94 3.41 -1.86
CA ASP A 591 1.84 2.69 -2.78
C ASP A 591 3.19 2.29 -2.15
N ASP A 592 3.48 2.78 -0.97
CA ASP A 592 4.64 2.48 -0.14
C ASP A 592 4.34 1.51 1.02
N ASP A 593 3.14 0.91 1.05
CA ASP A 593 2.68 0.01 2.11
C ASP A 593 2.34 -1.40 1.59
N MET A 594 3.37 -2.20 1.30
CA MET A 594 3.27 -3.59 0.85
C MET A 594 3.18 -4.60 2.02
N ARG A 595 2.71 -4.17 3.19
CA ARG A 595 2.54 -5.07 4.33
C ARG A 595 1.50 -6.15 4.04
N ALA A 596 1.66 -7.31 4.68
CA ALA A 596 0.71 -8.42 4.57
C ALA A 596 -0.73 -8.01 4.97
N THR A 597 -0.87 -7.02 5.86
CA THR A 597 -2.17 -6.47 6.30
C THR A 597 -2.82 -5.52 5.31
N ASN A 598 -2.14 -5.16 4.23
CA ASN A 598 -2.62 -4.29 3.17
C ASN A 598 -2.53 -4.99 1.81
N PRO A 599 -3.32 -6.04 1.56
CA PRO A 599 -3.25 -6.81 0.35
C PRO A 599 -3.70 -6.02 -0.88
N PRO A 600 -3.15 -6.33 -2.06
CA PRO A 600 -3.53 -5.67 -3.30
C PRO A 600 -4.98 -5.97 -3.72
N THR A 601 -5.63 -5.01 -4.37
CA THR A 601 -6.97 -5.18 -4.96
C THR A 601 -6.97 -6.22 -6.09
N HIS A 602 -5.85 -6.34 -6.82
CA HIS A 602 -5.65 -7.27 -7.93
C HIS A 602 -4.30 -7.99 -7.77
N PRO A 603 -4.21 -9.03 -6.90
CA PRO A 603 -2.94 -9.68 -6.58
C PRO A 603 -2.28 -10.35 -7.79
N GLU A 604 -3.07 -10.95 -8.67
CA GLU A 604 -2.58 -11.60 -9.89
C GLU A 604 -2.02 -10.57 -10.89
N LEU A 605 -2.66 -9.41 -11.01
CA LEU A 605 -2.16 -8.33 -11.86
C LEU A 605 -0.84 -7.75 -11.33
N LEU A 606 -0.75 -7.50 -10.03
CA LEU A 606 0.48 -7.00 -9.42
C LEU A 606 1.63 -7.98 -9.65
N SER A 607 1.37 -9.28 -9.47
CA SER A 607 2.38 -10.33 -9.71
C SER A 607 2.74 -10.40 -11.20
N HIS A 608 1.77 -10.36 -12.10
CA HIS A 608 2.01 -10.37 -13.55
C HIS A 608 2.89 -9.18 -14.00
N LEU A 609 2.59 -7.96 -13.52
CA LEU A 609 3.37 -6.77 -13.85
C LEU A 609 4.80 -6.88 -13.33
N ALA A 610 4.98 -7.34 -12.08
CA ALA A 610 6.29 -7.55 -11.48
C ALA A 610 7.12 -8.58 -12.25
N ASP A 611 6.54 -9.75 -12.53
CA ASP A 611 7.20 -10.82 -13.27
C ASP A 611 7.55 -10.41 -14.71
N SER A 612 6.66 -9.66 -15.36
CA SER A 612 6.90 -9.15 -16.71
C SER A 612 8.03 -8.13 -16.74
N TRP A 613 8.08 -7.23 -15.76
CA TRP A 613 9.13 -6.24 -15.64
C TRP A 613 10.50 -6.88 -15.34
N ILE A 614 10.54 -7.88 -14.44
CA ILE A 614 11.77 -8.67 -14.19
C ILE A 614 12.25 -9.35 -15.47
N ARG A 615 11.35 -10.09 -16.17
CA ARG A 615 11.70 -10.78 -17.43
C ARG A 615 12.13 -9.82 -18.52
N GLY A 616 11.58 -8.60 -18.55
CA GLY A 616 11.96 -7.52 -19.46
C GLY A 616 13.29 -6.83 -19.12
N GLY A 617 14.05 -7.32 -18.12
CA GLY A 617 15.32 -6.71 -17.71
C GLY A 617 15.16 -5.39 -16.96
N PHE A 618 14.07 -5.23 -16.19
CA PHE A 618 13.77 -4.04 -15.39
C PHE A 618 13.61 -2.77 -16.23
N ASP A 619 13.04 -2.92 -17.44
CA ASP A 619 12.78 -1.84 -18.39
C ASP A 619 11.53 -1.04 -18.01
N ASN A 620 11.73 0.23 -17.59
CA ASN A 620 10.64 1.12 -17.19
C ASN A 620 9.80 1.60 -18.38
N ARG A 621 10.41 1.82 -19.55
CA ARG A 621 9.64 2.27 -20.73
C ARG A 621 8.69 1.18 -21.23
N GLU A 622 9.11 -0.08 -21.23
CA GLU A 622 8.25 -1.19 -21.64
C GLU A 622 7.13 -1.43 -20.62
N LEU A 623 7.39 -1.30 -19.31
CA LEU A 623 6.35 -1.35 -18.29
C LEU A 623 5.30 -0.27 -18.52
N ILE A 624 5.71 0.98 -18.67
CA ILE A 624 4.82 2.13 -18.93
C ILE A 624 4.05 1.90 -20.22
N ARG A 625 4.72 1.49 -21.29
CA ARG A 625 4.13 1.20 -22.59
C ARG A 625 3.01 0.16 -22.48
N SER A 626 3.25 -0.94 -21.77
CA SER A 626 2.27 -2.01 -21.59
C SER A 626 1.01 -1.53 -20.86
N ILE A 627 1.16 -0.62 -19.87
CA ILE A 627 0.04 -0.06 -19.12
C ILE A 627 -0.77 0.92 -19.96
N VAL A 628 -0.14 1.89 -20.63
CA VAL A 628 -0.86 2.94 -21.36
C VAL A 628 -1.51 2.42 -22.66
N LEU A 629 -1.03 1.29 -23.18
CA LEU A 629 -1.66 0.62 -24.31
C LEU A 629 -2.78 -0.34 -23.92
N SER A 630 -2.96 -0.63 -22.62
CA SER A 630 -4.10 -1.43 -22.15
C SER A 630 -5.42 -0.71 -22.42
N ASP A 631 -6.47 -1.49 -22.67
CA ASP A 631 -7.82 -0.95 -22.82
C ASP A 631 -8.33 -0.36 -21.47
N THR A 632 -7.81 -0.87 -20.36
CA THR A 632 -8.07 -0.37 -19.00
C THR A 632 -7.63 1.09 -18.80
N TYR A 633 -6.40 1.45 -19.22
CA TYR A 633 -5.93 2.84 -19.18
C TYR A 633 -6.74 3.75 -20.10
N GLN A 634 -7.25 3.21 -21.20
CA GLN A 634 -7.99 3.94 -22.22
C GLN A 634 -9.50 4.04 -21.94
N ARG A 635 -9.98 3.70 -20.73
CA ARG A 635 -11.38 3.96 -20.33
C ARG A 635 -11.64 5.44 -20.13
N ALA A 636 -12.86 5.88 -20.44
CA ALA A 636 -13.32 7.23 -20.10
C ALA A 636 -13.39 7.41 -18.58
N SER A 637 -13.24 8.64 -18.13
CA SER A 637 -13.36 9.00 -16.71
C SER A 637 -14.82 9.18 -16.25
N LEU A 638 -15.74 9.36 -17.17
CA LEU A 638 -17.17 9.50 -16.86
C LEU A 638 -17.72 8.15 -16.38
N PRO A 639 -18.43 8.15 -15.25
CA PRO A 639 -19.10 6.94 -14.76
C PRO A 639 -20.27 6.55 -15.66
N ASN A 640 -20.64 5.27 -15.62
CA ASN A 640 -21.91 4.76 -16.14
C ASN A 640 -22.85 4.41 -14.96
N GLN A 641 -24.03 3.87 -15.24
CA GLN A 641 -25.01 3.54 -14.21
C GLN A 641 -24.56 2.45 -13.23
N SER A 642 -23.59 1.62 -13.59
CA SER A 642 -23.14 0.48 -12.77
C SER A 642 -21.85 0.75 -11.98
N ASN A 643 -21.12 1.85 -12.28
CA ASN A 643 -19.81 2.12 -11.68
C ASN A 643 -19.63 3.54 -11.08
N PRO A 644 -20.68 4.25 -10.63
CA PRO A 644 -20.51 5.62 -10.15
C PRO A 644 -19.59 5.70 -8.93
N ASP A 645 -19.63 4.69 -8.07
CA ASP A 645 -18.90 4.64 -6.81
C ASP A 645 -17.61 3.79 -6.90
N ASP A 646 -17.27 3.26 -8.09
CA ASP A 646 -16.03 2.51 -8.21
C ASP A 646 -14.80 3.44 -8.19
N LEU A 647 -14.05 3.31 -7.13
CA LEU A 647 -12.75 3.98 -6.93
C LEU A 647 -11.58 2.98 -6.85
N LYS A 648 -11.84 1.65 -6.90
CA LYS A 648 -10.84 0.61 -6.59
C LYS A 648 -10.54 -0.35 -7.74
N PHE A 649 -11.51 -0.56 -8.65
CA PHE A 649 -11.47 -1.69 -9.58
C PHE A 649 -11.21 -1.28 -11.02
N PHE A 650 -10.87 0.00 -11.26
CA PHE A 650 -10.42 0.54 -12.54
C PHE A 650 -11.43 0.38 -13.67
N THR A 651 -12.75 0.35 -13.37
CA THR A 651 -13.81 0.32 -14.39
C THR A 651 -13.87 1.59 -15.22
N ARG A 652 -13.25 2.66 -14.73
CA ARG A 652 -13.06 3.94 -15.40
C ARG A 652 -11.72 4.54 -15.03
N TYR A 653 -11.22 5.45 -15.85
CA TYR A 653 -10.04 6.22 -15.49
C TYR A 653 -10.38 7.17 -14.34
N GLN A 654 -9.55 7.21 -13.31
CA GLN A 654 -9.77 8.08 -12.15
C GLN A 654 -9.29 9.50 -12.46
N PRO A 655 -10.19 10.50 -12.54
CA PRO A 655 -9.79 11.88 -12.77
C PRO A 655 -8.91 12.37 -11.62
N ARG A 656 -7.84 13.07 -11.94
CA ARG A 656 -6.95 13.66 -10.93
C ARG A 656 -6.57 15.08 -11.31
N ARG A 657 -6.43 15.93 -10.30
CA ARG A 657 -5.93 17.28 -10.50
C ARG A 657 -4.49 17.23 -11.06
N LEU A 658 -4.16 18.13 -11.97
CA LEU A 658 -2.79 18.32 -12.42
C LEU A 658 -1.92 18.71 -11.22
N GLU A 659 -0.71 18.21 -11.20
CA GLU A 659 0.27 18.59 -10.20
C GLU A 659 0.66 20.06 -10.31
N ALA A 660 1.13 20.64 -9.22
CA ALA A 660 1.45 22.05 -9.15
C ALA A 660 2.37 22.51 -10.29
N GLU A 661 3.42 21.73 -10.54
CA GLU A 661 4.44 22.01 -11.55
C GLU A 661 3.86 21.89 -12.96
N VAL A 662 3.12 20.82 -13.22
CA VAL A 662 2.45 20.58 -14.51
C VAL A 662 1.41 21.66 -14.79
N LEU A 663 0.63 22.08 -13.78
CA LEU A 663 -0.39 23.12 -13.92
C LEU A 663 0.24 24.49 -14.21
N LEU A 664 1.34 24.84 -13.52
CA LEU A 664 2.07 26.08 -13.75
C LEU A 664 2.66 26.13 -15.17
N ASP A 665 3.25 25.02 -15.60
CA ASP A 665 3.82 24.87 -16.94
C ASP A 665 2.72 24.87 -18.02
N ALA A 666 1.54 24.28 -17.74
CA ALA A 666 0.40 24.33 -18.64
C ALA A 666 -0.12 25.76 -18.86
N TYR A 667 -0.22 26.59 -17.81
CA TYR A 667 -0.53 28.02 -17.97
C TYR A 667 0.50 28.73 -18.85
N ALA A 668 1.79 28.46 -18.60
CA ALA A 668 2.87 29.07 -19.40
C ALA A 668 2.82 28.66 -20.87
N GLN A 669 2.52 27.37 -21.12
CA GLN A 669 2.42 26.80 -22.46
C GLN A 669 1.23 27.38 -23.25
N VAL A 670 0.01 27.33 -22.64
CA VAL A 670 -1.21 27.78 -23.29
C VAL A 670 -1.10 29.26 -23.70
N LEU A 671 -0.61 30.09 -22.80
CA LEU A 671 -0.52 31.54 -22.99
C LEU A 671 0.78 31.98 -23.69
N ALA A 672 1.72 31.06 -23.96
CA ALA A 672 3.08 31.35 -24.42
C ALA A 672 3.76 32.42 -23.55
N ALA A 673 3.54 32.37 -22.24
CA ALA A 673 4.04 33.29 -21.22
C ALA A 673 4.85 32.52 -20.17
N PRO A 674 6.17 32.31 -20.37
CA PRO A 674 6.99 31.48 -19.49
C PRO A 674 7.03 32.03 -18.06
N THR A 675 7.14 31.15 -17.09
CA THR A 675 7.38 31.51 -15.69
C THR A 675 8.87 31.86 -15.53
N LEU A 676 9.16 32.87 -14.72
CA LEU A 676 10.53 33.21 -14.34
C LEU A 676 10.81 32.69 -12.93
N PHE A 677 11.87 31.93 -12.77
CA PHE A 677 12.32 31.40 -11.48
C PHE A 677 13.60 32.14 -11.06
N THR A 678 13.42 33.31 -10.45
CA THR A 678 14.53 34.23 -10.05
C THR A 678 14.84 34.10 -8.56
N ASP A 679 13.84 33.75 -7.74
CA ASP A 679 13.99 33.74 -6.29
C ASP A 679 14.26 32.32 -5.78
N VAL A 680 15.40 32.13 -5.12
CA VAL A 680 15.78 30.89 -4.45
C VAL A 680 15.78 31.16 -2.94
N THR A 681 15.18 30.30 -2.14
CA THR A 681 15.08 30.49 -0.68
C THR A 681 16.48 30.58 -0.03
N PRO A 682 16.80 31.68 0.68
CA PRO A 682 18.09 31.81 1.35
C PRO A 682 18.10 30.95 2.60
N GLY A 683 18.14 29.84 2.75
CA GLY A 683 18.12 29.04 3.99
C GLY A 683 18.63 27.64 3.75
N GLY A 684 18.69 27.29 2.52
CA GLY A 684 19.40 26.11 2.07
C GLY A 684 20.89 26.39 1.87
N GLY A 685 21.52 27.25 2.67
CA GLY A 685 22.90 27.66 2.47
C GLY A 685 23.08 28.47 1.18
N ASN A 686 23.71 29.60 1.17
CA ASN A 686 24.06 30.53 0.09
C ASN A 686 23.66 30.11 -1.35
N GLY A 687 22.39 29.78 -1.57
CA GLY A 687 21.93 29.17 -2.80
C GLY A 687 21.23 30.17 -3.70
N SER A 688 21.90 31.22 -4.11
CA SER A 688 21.63 31.72 -5.46
C SER A 688 22.02 30.58 -6.41
N SER A 689 21.15 30.25 -7.38
CA SER A 689 21.62 29.59 -8.60
C SER A 689 22.97 30.25 -8.96
N PRO A 690 24.00 29.48 -9.35
CA PRO A 690 25.28 30.08 -9.73
C PRO A 690 25.14 31.17 -10.82
N TYR A 691 23.93 31.29 -11.35
CA TYR A 691 23.59 32.21 -12.46
C TYR A 691 22.52 33.26 -12.08
N GLY A 692 22.21 33.51 -10.79
CA GLY A 692 21.22 34.52 -10.39
C GLY A 692 19.75 34.17 -10.71
N GLY A 693 19.43 32.90 -10.90
CA GLY A 693 18.11 32.40 -11.29
C GLY A 693 18.20 31.33 -12.36
N TYR A 694 17.08 30.76 -12.75
CA TYR A 694 17.02 29.81 -13.86
C TYR A 694 16.82 30.54 -15.19
N PRO A 695 17.33 30.00 -16.32
CA PRO A 695 17.12 30.61 -17.65
C PRO A 695 15.63 30.81 -17.95
N LYS A 696 15.31 31.91 -18.68
CA LYS A 696 13.96 32.15 -19.18
C LYS A 696 13.51 30.99 -20.06
N GLY A 697 12.34 30.44 -19.77
CA GLY A 697 11.77 29.24 -20.43
C GLY A 697 12.03 27.92 -19.72
N THR A 698 12.76 27.92 -18.60
CA THR A 698 12.83 26.75 -17.72
C THR A 698 11.43 26.39 -17.24
N ARG A 699 11.07 25.13 -17.36
CA ARG A 699 9.79 24.59 -16.87
C ARG A 699 9.89 24.25 -15.39
N ALA A 700 8.76 24.30 -14.68
CA ALA A 700 8.72 23.95 -13.26
C ALA A 700 9.17 22.50 -13.01
N ILE A 701 8.81 21.57 -13.92
CA ILE A 701 9.25 20.16 -13.85
C ILE A 701 10.75 19.96 -14.12
N GLN A 702 11.48 20.96 -14.59
CA GLN A 702 12.93 20.90 -14.82
C GLN A 702 13.73 21.43 -13.63
N LEU A 703 13.05 21.90 -12.59
CA LEU A 703 13.72 22.41 -11.39
C LEU A 703 14.21 21.21 -10.54
N PRO A 704 15.52 21.07 -10.34
CA PRO A 704 16.08 19.95 -9.57
C PRO A 704 15.85 20.11 -8.07
N ASP A 705 15.35 21.27 -7.64
CA ASP A 705 15.22 21.62 -6.23
C ASP A 705 13.88 22.32 -5.93
N THR A 706 13.31 22.00 -4.78
CA THR A 706 12.10 22.66 -4.27
C THR A 706 12.37 23.97 -3.53
N ALA A 707 13.65 24.39 -3.42
CA ALA A 707 14.03 25.64 -2.76
C ALA A 707 13.66 26.92 -3.55
N VAL A 708 13.19 26.78 -4.79
CA VAL A 708 12.69 27.92 -5.58
C VAL A 708 11.40 28.47 -4.95
N VAL A 709 11.39 29.77 -4.64
CA VAL A 709 10.21 30.43 -4.06
C VAL A 709 9.10 30.52 -5.10
N SER A 710 7.95 29.94 -4.81
CA SER A 710 6.79 30.02 -5.68
C SER A 710 5.51 29.81 -4.86
N GLN A 711 4.83 30.90 -4.56
CA GLN A 711 3.55 30.85 -3.85
C GLN A 711 2.53 29.94 -4.58
N PHE A 712 2.56 29.91 -5.90
CA PHE A 712 1.67 29.06 -6.68
C PHE A 712 1.98 27.58 -6.43
N LEU A 713 3.24 27.15 -6.59
CA LEU A 713 3.64 25.76 -6.40
C LEU A 713 3.34 25.26 -4.98
N ASP A 714 3.59 26.10 -3.98
CA ASP A 714 3.35 25.76 -2.57
C ASP A 714 1.84 25.66 -2.27
N THR A 715 1.04 26.61 -2.80
CA THR A 715 -0.43 26.57 -2.66
C THR A 715 -1.05 25.33 -3.30
N PHE A 716 -0.49 24.88 -4.43
CA PHE A 716 -0.99 23.72 -5.17
C PHE A 716 -0.36 22.39 -4.73
N GLY A 717 0.41 22.37 -3.64
CA GLY A 717 0.86 21.15 -2.95
C GLY A 717 2.12 20.54 -3.55
N ARG A 718 3.05 21.37 -4.04
CA ARG A 718 4.42 20.92 -4.34
C ARG A 718 5.02 20.26 -3.09
N PRO A 719 5.60 19.04 -3.17
CA PRO A 719 6.19 18.40 -2.01
C PRO A 719 7.46 19.14 -1.57
N GLU A 720 7.67 19.19 -0.25
CA GLU A 720 8.91 19.73 0.30
C GLU A 720 10.10 18.77 0.17
N ARG A 721 9.87 17.53 -0.25
CA ARG A 721 10.85 16.45 -0.34
C ARG A 721 11.52 16.13 1.01
N LEU A 722 10.70 16.04 2.07
CA LEU A 722 11.14 15.69 3.42
C LEU A 722 10.96 14.22 3.75
N GLN A 723 9.92 13.61 3.21
CA GLN A 723 9.52 12.23 3.47
C GLN A 723 9.28 11.48 2.16
N ALA A 724 9.81 10.27 2.07
CA ALA A 724 9.65 9.42 0.89
C ALA A 724 8.26 8.73 0.88
N CYS A 725 7.19 9.47 1.17
CA CYS A 725 5.83 8.93 1.10
C CYS A 725 5.00 9.71 0.06
N SER A 726 4.08 9.02 -0.56
CA SER A 726 3.12 9.63 -1.49
C SER A 726 2.17 10.64 -0.83
N CYS A 727 2.11 10.65 0.49
CA CYS A 727 1.31 11.55 1.30
C CYS A 727 1.86 12.99 1.38
N GLU A 728 3.11 13.22 0.96
CA GLU A 728 3.71 14.56 1.04
C GLU A 728 3.13 15.52 -0.01
N ARG A 729 2.73 15.02 -1.19
CA ARG A 729 2.07 15.82 -2.21
C ARG A 729 0.58 15.97 -1.89
N LEU A 730 0.16 17.21 -1.56
CA LEU A 730 -1.23 17.51 -1.20
C LEU A 730 -2.07 17.66 -2.47
N ASN A 731 -2.98 16.72 -2.69
CA ASN A 731 -3.88 16.72 -3.84
C ASN A 731 -5.28 17.26 -3.52
N ASP A 732 -5.64 17.39 -2.26
CA ASP A 732 -6.97 17.83 -1.83
C ASP A 732 -7.21 19.30 -2.19
N PRO A 733 -8.38 19.63 -2.75
CA PRO A 733 -8.73 21.01 -3.04
C PRO A 733 -8.93 21.80 -1.74
N ASN A 734 -8.47 23.06 -1.75
CA ASN A 734 -8.63 23.96 -0.62
C ASN A 734 -9.00 25.39 -1.07
N VAL A 735 -9.46 26.21 -0.11
CA VAL A 735 -9.90 27.59 -0.38
C VAL A 735 -8.76 28.46 -0.94
N SER A 736 -7.52 28.25 -0.48
CA SER A 736 -6.37 29.03 -0.96
C SER A 736 -6.11 28.80 -2.45
N GLN A 737 -6.31 27.58 -2.94
CA GLN A 737 -6.20 27.25 -4.36
C GLN A 737 -7.29 27.95 -5.18
N ALA A 738 -8.53 27.94 -4.69
CA ALA A 738 -9.64 28.62 -5.36
C ALA A 738 -9.38 30.13 -5.46
N LEU A 739 -8.90 30.75 -4.38
CA LEU A 739 -8.52 32.17 -4.38
C LEU A 739 -7.34 32.46 -5.31
N GLN A 740 -6.36 31.57 -5.36
CA GLN A 740 -5.20 31.73 -6.25
C GLN A 740 -5.58 31.62 -7.73
N ILE A 741 -6.55 30.78 -8.08
CA ILE A 741 -7.09 30.68 -9.43
C ILE A 741 -7.91 31.94 -9.77
N SER A 742 -8.79 32.38 -8.89
CA SER A 742 -9.70 33.52 -9.16
C SER A 742 -8.97 34.86 -9.21
N ASN A 743 -8.09 35.14 -8.25
CA ASN A 743 -7.49 36.46 -8.03
C ASN A 743 -5.97 36.45 -7.95
N GLY A 744 -5.32 35.29 -8.02
CA GLY A 744 -3.87 35.18 -7.87
C GLY A 744 -3.10 35.81 -9.03
N PRO A 745 -1.90 36.32 -8.75
CA PRO A 745 -1.11 37.03 -9.78
C PRO A 745 -0.58 36.09 -10.88
N THR A 746 -0.46 34.77 -10.60
CA THR A 746 0.19 33.83 -11.53
C THR A 746 -0.55 33.73 -12.86
N LEU A 747 -1.85 33.47 -12.86
CA LEU A 747 -2.66 33.38 -14.07
C LEU A 747 -2.89 34.80 -14.65
N ASN A 748 -3.31 35.75 -13.81
CA ASN A 748 -3.64 37.10 -14.25
C ASN A 748 -2.45 37.80 -14.93
N ASN A 749 -1.24 37.73 -14.38
CA ASN A 749 -0.04 38.31 -15.00
C ASN A 749 0.30 37.67 -16.35
N LYS A 750 0.04 36.35 -16.51
CA LYS A 750 0.27 35.65 -17.79
C LYS A 750 -0.77 36.06 -18.86
N LEU A 751 -2.02 36.30 -18.46
CA LEU A 751 -3.09 36.76 -19.35
C LEU A 751 -2.78 38.15 -19.95
N VAL A 752 -2.28 39.08 -19.15
CA VAL A 752 -1.95 40.44 -19.59
C VAL A 752 -0.51 40.61 -20.10
N ALA A 753 0.31 39.54 -20.06
CA ALA A 753 1.70 39.58 -20.48
C ALA A 753 1.84 40.05 -21.93
N LYS A 754 2.83 40.90 -22.17
CA LYS A 754 3.20 41.34 -23.54
C LYS A 754 3.72 40.14 -24.34
N GLU A 755 3.48 40.18 -25.65
CA GLU A 755 3.93 39.17 -26.61
C GLU A 755 3.39 37.74 -26.36
N ASN A 756 2.38 37.59 -25.49
CA ASN A 756 1.73 36.33 -25.30
C ASN A 756 0.87 35.96 -26.54
N ILE A 757 0.26 34.77 -26.49
CA ILE A 757 -0.53 34.25 -27.62
C ILE A 757 -1.79 35.10 -27.87
N LEU A 758 -2.41 35.69 -26.83
CA LEU A 758 -3.64 36.47 -26.94
C LEU A 758 -3.38 37.80 -27.69
N GLU A 759 -2.25 38.45 -27.41
CA GLU A 759 -1.85 39.63 -28.13
C GLU A 759 -1.54 39.32 -29.61
N LYS A 760 -0.87 38.19 -29.86
CA LYS A 760 -0.59 37.73 -31.23
C LYS A 760 -1.87 37.39 -31.99
N MET A 761 -2.86 36.79 -31.36
CA MET A 761 -4.16 36.50 -31.97
C MET A 761 -4.93 37.79 -32.30
N ALA A 762 -4.99 38.72 -31.34
CA ALA A 762 -5.67 40.01 -31.55
C ALA A 762 -5.05 40.85 -32.68
N SER A 763 -3.71 40.80 -32.85
CA SER A 763 -2.98 41.57 -33.87
C SER A 763 -2.99 40.95 -35.27
N LYS A 764 -3.20 39.63 -35.41
CA LYS A 764 -3.17 38.92 -36.70
C LYS A 764 -4.43 39.08 -37.55
N GLY A 765 -5.53 39.59 -36.99
CA GLY A 765 -6.80 39.72 -37.71
C GLY A 765 -7.44 38.39 -38.10
N GLU A 766 -7.20 37.32 -37.31
CA GLU A 766 -7.82 36.03 -37.53
C GLU A 766 -9.32 36.09 -37.26
N SER A 767 -10.12 35.16 -37.84
CA SER A 767 -11.55 35.13 -37.59
C SER A 767 -11.85 34.73 -36.13
N PRO A 768 -12.92 35.26 -35.49
CA PRO A 768 -13.34 34.95 -34.15
C PRO A 768 -13.43 33.42 -33.89
N LYS A 769 -13.98 32.67 -34.81
CA LYS A 769 -14.07 31.21 -34.75
C LYS A 769 -12.68 30.55 -34.70
N LYS A 770 -11.73 31.03 -35.47
CA LYS A 770 -10.37 30.45 -35.47
C LYS A 770 -9.67 30.74 -34.15
N MET A 771 -9.81 31.96 -33.61
CA MET A 771 -9.25 32.33 -32.30
C MET A 771 -9.83 31.47 -31.17
N LEU A 772 -11.15 31.26 -31.18
CA LEU A 772 -11.82 30.42 -30.18
C LEU A 772 -11.34 28.96 -30.27
N ASN A 773 -11.29 28.39 -31.46
CA ASN A 773 -10.81 27.03 -31.68
C ASN A 773 -9.37 26.85 -31.20
N GLU A 774 -8.52 27.80 -31.49
CA GLU A 774 -7.10 27.77 -31.06
C GLU A 774 -6.98 27.79 -29.53
N LEU A 775 -7.74 28.64 -28.83
CA LEU A 775 -7.75 28.67 -27.36
C LEU A 775 -8.21 27.30 -26.76
N PHE A 776 -9.28 26.73 -27.28
CA PHE A 776 -9.77 25.43 -26.81
C PHE A 776 -8.78 24.29 -27.11
N ARG A 777 -8.16 24.29 -28.28
CA ARG A 777 -7.14 23.29 -28.62
C ARG A 777 -5.92 23.41 -27.70
N ARG A 778 -5.42 24.62 -27.47
CA ARG A 778 -4.27 24.86 -26.57
C ARG A 778 -4.56 24.43 -25.13
N ALA A 779 -5.75 24.78 -24.62
CA ALA A 779 -6.08 24.56 -23.22
C ALA A 779 -6.67 23.17 -22.95
N LEU A 780 -7.63 22.73 -23.77
CA LEU A 780 -8.44 21.55 -23.52
C LEU A 780 -8.17 20.39 -24.48
N SER A 781 -7.30 20.63 -25.47
CA SER A 781 -6.94 19.65 -26.53
C SER A 781 -8.14 19.14 -27.33
N ARG A 782 -9.16 19.98 -27.52
CA ARG A 782 -10.37 19.74 -28.30
C ARG A 782 -10.92 21.04 -28.88
N GLU A 783 -11.86 20.89 -29.80
CA GLU A 783 -12.65 22.04 -30.23
C GLU A 783 -13.74 22.40 -29.22
N PRO A 784 -14.25 23.65 -29.22
CA PRO A 784 -15.40 24.03 -28.44
C PRO A 784 -16.65 23.26 -28.88
N SER A 785 -17.46 22.82 -27.94
CA SER A 785 -18.78 22.25 -28.20
C SER A 785 -19.72 23.30 -28.80
N PRO A 786 -20.83 22.89 -29.45
CA PRO A 786 -21.83 23.84 -29.95
C PRO A 786 -22.34 24.82 -28.88
N THR A 787 -22.52 24.33 -27.65
CA THR A 787 -22.97 25.17 -26.53
C THR A 787 -21.90 26.19 -26.11
N GLU A 788 -20.63 25.78 -26.04
CA GLU A 788 -19.51 26.68 -25.74
C GLU A 788 -19.29 27.70 -26.87
N SER A 789 -19.38 27.26 -28.13
CA SER A 789 -19.31 28.15 -29.28
C SER A 789 -20.42 29.20 -29.25
N ALA A 790 -21.67 28.82 -29.00
CA ALA A 790 -22.79 29.74 -28.89
C ALA A 790 -22.62 30.76 -27.74
N LYS A 791 -21.90 30.39 -26.69
CA LYS A 791 -21.64 31.27 -25.55
C LYS A 791 -20.47 32.25 -25.78
N PHE A 792 -19.36 31.77 -26.34
CA PHE A 792 -18.12 32.53 -26.41
C PHE A 792 -17.93 33.27 -27.73
N LEU A 793 -18.46 32.78 -28.86
CA LEU A 793 -18.25 33.37 -30.17
C LEU A 793 -18.82 34.78 -30.27
N PRO A 794 -20.05 35.09 -29.77
CA PRO A 794 -20.58 36.45 -29.81
C PRO A 794 -19.69 37.47 -29.10
N LEU A 795 -19.02 37.05 -27.98
CA LEU A 795 -18.11 37.96 -27.26
C LEU A 795 -16.92 38.42 -28.09
N LEU A 796 -16.47 37.60 -29.03
CA LEU A 796 -15.39 37.95 -29.97
C LEU A 796 -15.91 38.71 -31.21
N GLU A 797 -17.09 38.35 -31.72
CA GLU A 797 -17.70 38.97 -32.93
C GLU A 797 -18.20 40.37 -32.67
N GLU A 798 -18.72 40.67 -31.50
CA GLU A 798 -19.21 41.95 -31.06
C GLU A 798 -18.11 42.90 -30.55
N SER A 799 -16.89 42.38 -30.35
CA SER A 799 -15.78 43.14 -29.81
C SER A 799 -15.23 44.10 -30.87
N VAL A 800 -15.19 45.37 -30.55
CA VAL A 800 -14.42 46.35 -31.35
C VAL A 800 -12.92 46.04 -31.26
N PRO A 801 -12.10 46.33 -32.25
CA PRO A 801 -10.67 45.95 -32.27
C PRO A 801 -9.90 46.37 -31.02
N ALA A 802 -10.24 47.48 -30.39
CA ALA A 802 -9.61 47.98 -29.17
C ALA A 802 -9.97 47.12 -27.92
N LYS A 803 -11.06 46.35 -27.94
CA LYS A 803 -11.52 45.47 -26.85
C LYS A 803 -11.32 44.00 -27.13
N LEU A 804 -10.94 43.62 -28.34
CA LEU A 804 -10.76 42.21 -28.73
C LEU A 804 -9.75 41.50 -27.83
N ARG A 805 -8.67 42.15 -27.45
CA ARG A 805 -7.66 41.65 -26.56
C ARG A 805 -8.27 41.27 -25.18
N GLN A 806 -9.09 42.13 -24.60
CA GLN A 806 -9.75 41.91 -23.32
C GLN A 806 -10.75 40.77 -23.41
N ALA A 807 -11.55 40.71 -24.49
CA ALA A 807 -12.47 39.58 -24.70
C ALA A 807 -11.74 38.19 -24.74
N LEU A 808 -10.55 38.15 -25.39
CA LEU A 808 -9.70 36.98 -25.42
C LEU A 808 -9.13 36.63 -24.04
N GLU A 809 -8.75 37.64 -23.24
CA GLU A 809 -8.30 37.43 -21.84
C GLU A 809 -9.40 36.83 -20.97
N ASP A 810 -10.62 37.37 -21.06
CA ASP A 810 -11.77 36.92 -20.29
C ASP A 810 -12.14 35.46 -20.65
N ILE A 811 -12.16 35.13 -21.94
CA ILE A 811 -12.43 33.75 -22.41
C ILE A 811 -11.30 32.82 -21.98
N ALA A 812 -10.04 33.20 -22.12
CA ALA A 812 -8.88 32.42 -21.72
C ALA A 812 -8.92 32.18 -20.19
N TRP A 813 -9.25 33.22 -19.39
CA TRP A 813 -9.43 33.08 -17.95
C TRP A 813 -10.52 32.06 -17.61
N ALA A 814 -11.67 32.13 -18.27
CA ALA A 814 -12.78 31.21 -18.02
C ALA A 814 -12.41 29.74 -18.34
N ILE A 815 -11.68 29.52 -19.43
CA ILE A 815 -11.22 28.19 -19.83
C ILE A 815 -10.16 27.67 -18.84
N LEU A 816 -9.13 28.46 -18.53
CA LEU A 816 -8.00 28.09 -17.70
C LEU A 816 -8.36 27.95 -16.21
N SER A 817 -9.45 28.57 -15.78
CA SER A 817 -10.02 28.42 -14.42
C SER A 817 -11.01 27.24 -14.32
N SER A 818 -11.33 26.58 -15.43
CA SER A 818 -12.29 25.46 -15.44
C SER A 818 -11.72 24.18 -14.82
N THR A 819 -12.57 23.38 -14.21
CA THR A 819 -12.19 22.03 -13.71
C THR A 819 -11.65 21.15 -14.82
N GLU A 820 -12.18 21.29 -16.06
CA GLU A 820 -11.73 20.51 -17.21
C GLU A 820 -10.26 20.78 -17.54
N PHE A 821 -9.80 22.01 -17.45
CA PHE A 821 -8.40 22.36 -17.68
C PHE A 821 -7.49 21.78 -16.59
N MET A 822 -7.90 21.91 -15.33
CA MET A 822 -7.10 21.56 -14.15
C MET A 822 -7.01 20.07 -13.86
N VAL A 823 -7.76 19.23 -14.57
CA VAL A 823 -7.87 17.79 -14.31
C VAL A 823 -7.38 16.97 -15.49
N ASN A 824 -6.61 15.92 -15.21
CA ASN A 824 -6.34 14.84 -16.15
C ASN A 824 -7.47 13.81 -16.06
N ARG A 825 -8.14 13.53 -17.19
CA ARG A 825 -9.36 12.72 -17.22
C ARG A 825 -9.37 11.70 -18.36
#